data_31807ec6cd32e37dab588ff873e38eba
#
_entry.id   31807ec6cd32e37dab588ff873e38eba
#
_cell.length_a   1.000
_cell.length_b   1.000
_cell.length_c   1.000
_cell.angle_alpha   90.00
_cell.angle_beta   90.00
_cell.angle_gamma   90.00
#
_symmetry.space_group_name_H-M   'P 1'
#
loop_
_entity.id
_entity.type
_entity.pdbx_description
1 polymer ?
#
loop_
_entity_poly.entity_id
_entity_poly.type
_entity_poly.pdbx_seq_one_letter_code
_entity_poly.pdbx_strand_id
1 'polypeptide(L)'
;MPSAMPSVFPPRSRLRFATLAAALAAAWTAPMQNAAAADAAPTLAPITVIDRSNQGSMRPGALRDELVKTESISERAIAKAGATNVNEALDKNPGIAVQVECSICNVRNILLNNLPGRYTTLMIDGVPIFSSVSSAYGLDSVSVYGVERIDVARGAGASLIAPEALSGSVNIVTKRPTEAENRARAQIGSYGSRQGDAYLARPFDGGAITATLNYNKHDSVDADHNGISEYTGYDRRLGGIGFFLDDAGGFKVRGRLDVVNEKRGGGALGTDYSAIKHSTTGNPFDWRGGVHGSPDRDGWVDPADGAIIAYDKGPGGDRGGRGGMSEIIFTDRVQFISTGEKRLGDSLLRLAVGAAEHKQDSFYELATYIARQKQYYAEASWQTPIAGWLTTLGANLRYEDLRSHGSMEDGTPVSGVDDYTYRTPALFVQAYRALLDDALEINGSVRYDRHNVFGGITSPRLNALYHHNDRLSSRFSVGKGFRAPTSFFEQEHGILNTIRIDRQISKPEESLNASYALNYADDRLAVTGSYNYNRIKNFAMLDPDRHDADGNDITLFSSSREPVIVQGVDLTMSYLLTPALSVMAAAEAFNYRFPAKTLIFARPNAKAYLGLDYDRGDFDFNAKLVWTGPMNLRKFHDDGSGRQDRYNLDGTPKREKSPGFFTLDLRGEYAVSKHFTLYAGVDNLFDYKQSDKESPLFVNGDGDLDVTQLWGPSRGRYLYAGTRLSF
;
A
#
# COMPACT_ATOMS: atom_id res chain seq x y z
N MET A 1 -31.21 -28.01 31.08
CA MET A 1 -30.41 -28.39 29.91
C MET A 1 -30.64 -27.33 28.83
N PRO A 2 -29.73 -26.41 28.59
CA PRO A 2 -29.81 -25.51 27.45
C PRO A 2 -29.08 -26.15 26.27
N SER A 3 -29.75 -26.20 25.14
CA SER A 3 -29.28 -26.68 23.85
C SER A 3 -28.20 -25.70 23.30
N ALA A 4 -27.04 -26.21 23.06
CA ALA A 4 -25.98 -25.46 22.40
C ALA A 4 -26.36 -25.12 20.95
N MET A 5 -26.43 -23.83 20.62
CA MET A 5 -26.47 -23.38 19.24
C MET A 5 -25.08 -23.56 18.60
N PRO A 6 -24.99 -23.95 17.32
CA PRO A 6 -23.71 -24.15 16.66
C PRO A 6 -23.00 -22.82 16.43
N SER A 7 -21.71 -22.77 16.73
CA SER A 7 -20.81 -21.63 16.46
C SER A 7 -20.82 -21.24 14.98
N VAL A 8 -21.11 -19.99 14.70
CA VAL A 8 -21.21 -19.45 13.34
C VAL A 8 -19.86 -19.31 12.62
N PHE A 9 -18.75 -19.48 13.33
CA PHE A 9 -17.40 -19.48 12.75
C PHE A 9 -16.69 -20.80 13.03
N PRO A 10 -16.52 -21.67 12.01
CA PRO A 10 -15.65 -22.82 12.17
C PRO A 10 -14.18 -22.39 12.25
N PRO A 11 -13.29 -23.16 12.90
CA PRO A 11 -11.85 -22.89 12.97
C PRO A 11 -11.13 -23.11 11.64
N ARG A 12 -11.63 -22.45 10.58
CA ARG A 12 -11.18 -22.66 9.19
C ARG A 12 -9.86 -21.97 8.86
N SER A 13 -9.48 -20.91 9.57
CA SER A 13 -8.20 -20.22 9.31
C SER A 13 -7.00 -21.08 9.73
N ARG A 14 -7.07 -21.74 10.89
CA ARG A 14 -5.99 -22.64 11.36
C ARG A 14 -5.83 -23.87 10.48
N LEU A 15 -6.93 -24.40 9.95
CA LEU A 15 -6.90 -25.55 9.04
C LEU A 15 -6.26 -25.19 7.69
N ARG A 16 -6.52 -23.97 7.19
CA ARG A 16 -5.95 -23.49 5.92
C ARG A 16 -4.44 -23.30 5.98
N PHE A 17 -3.90 -22.73 7.08
CA PHE A 17 -2.45 -22.64 7.28
C PHE A 17 -1.80 -24.01 7.49
N ALA A 18 -2.42 -24.89 8.23
CA ALA A 18 -1.93 -26.25 8.43
C ALA A 18 -1.90 -27.05 7.12
N THR A 19 -2.89 -26.89 6.26
CA THR A 19 -2.95 -27.56 4.94
C THR A 19 -1.88 -27.00 3.98
N LEU A 20 -1.64 -25.69 4.00
CA LEU A 20 -0.58 -25.07 3.21
C LEU A 20 0.82 -25.49 3.72
N ALA A 21 1.01 -25.54 5.02
CA ALA A 21 2.25 -26.00 5.66
C ALA A 21 2.53 -27.50 5.35
N ALA A 22 1.50 -28.32 5.33
CA ALA A 22 1.62 -29.73 4.95
C ALA A 22 1.96 -29.93 3.47
N ALA A 23 1.39 -29.12 2.58
CA ALA A 23 1.74 -29.12 1.15
C ALA A 23 3.20 -28.68 0.90
N LEU A 24 3.71 -27.75 1.71
CA LEU A 24 5.11 -27.31 1.68
C LEU A 24 6.07 -28.37 2.22
N ALA A 25 5.71 -29.08 3.29
CA ALA A 25 6.50 -30.18 3.83
C ALA A 25 6.63 -31.34 2.84
N ALA A 26 5.56 -31.63 2.08
CA ALA A 26 5.58 -32.67 1.03
C ALA A 26 6.48 -32.31 -0.16
N ALA A 27 6.64 -30.99 -0.47
CA ALA A 27 7.54 -30.52 -1.53
C ALA A 27 9.03 -30.60 -1.14
N TRP A 28 9.33 -30.72 0.15
CA TRP A 28 10.71 -30.76 0.68
C TRP A 28 11.41 -32.11 0.51
N THR A 29 10.68 -33.17 0.20
CA THR A 29 11.22 -34.53 0.12
C THR A 29 11.68 -34.97 -1.29
N ALA A 30 11.65 -34.07 -2.28
CA ALA A 30 12.09 -34.38 -3.64
C ALA A 30 13.63 -34.26 -3.81
N PRO A 31 14.31 -35.14 -4.55
CA PRO A 31 15.76 -35.13 -4.68
C PRO A 31 16.29 -33.91 -5.45
N MET A 32 17.38 -33.32 -4.96
CA MET A 32 18.08 -32.20 -5.57
C MET A 32 18.92 -32.63 -6.78
N GLN A 33 18.75 -31.95 -7.91
CA GLN A 33 19.72 -31.96 -9.00
C GLN A 33 20.50 -30.63 -9.00
N ASN A 34 21.82 -30.71 -9.00
CA ASN A 34 22.73 -29.57 -8.98
C ASN A 34 22.76 -28.87 -10.34
N ALA A 35 22.40 -27.58 -10.39
CA ALA A 35 22.66 -26.71 -11.53
C ALA A 35 23.71 -25.65 -11.15
N ALA A 36 24.69 -25.45 -12.04
CA ALA A 36 25.78 -24.49 -11.88
C ALA A 36 25.28 -23.06 -12.20
N ALA A 37 25.61 -22.10 -11.32
CA ALA A 37 25.29 -20.69 -11.52
C ALA A 37 26.20 -20.05 -12.57
N ALA A 38 25.63 -19.34 -13.53
CA ALA A 38 26.35 -18.48 -14.46
C ALA A 38 26.57 -17.10 -13.83
N ASP A 39 27.78 -16.57 -13.98
CA ASP A 39 28.17 -15.22 -13.54
C ASP A 39 27.32 -14.16 -14.25
N ALA A 40 26.48 -13.44 -13.49
CA ALA A 40 25.73 -12.31 -14.00
C ALA A 40 26.60 -11.06 -13.96
N ALA A 41 26.73 -10.38 -15.10
CA ALA A 41 27.41 -9.09 -15.20
C ALA A 41 26.75 -8.04 -14.27
N PRO A 42 27.52 -7.09 -13.69
CA PRO A 42 26.98 -6.07 -12.80
C PRO A 42 26.01 -5.17 -13.58
N THR A 43 24.75 -5.20 -13.22
CA THR A 43 23.71 -4.31 -13.72
C THR A 43 23.58 -3.12 -12.80
N LEU A 44 23.55 -1.92 -13.37
CA LEU A 44 23.17 -0.69 -12.68
C LEU A 44 21.91 -0.90 -11.85
N ALA A 45 21.82 -0.27 -10.66
CA ALA A 45 20.57 -0.14 -9.96
C ALA A 45 19.52 0.41 -10.94
N PRO A 46 18.33 -0.21 -11.05
CA PRO A 46 17.42 0.08 -12.14
C PRO A 46 16.88 1.50 -12.02
N ILE A 47 17.55 2.40 -12.66
CA ILE A 47 16.92 3.59 -13.18
C ILE A 47 16.40 3.19 -14.54
N THR A 48 15.18 3.51 -14.79
CA THR A 48 14.40 3.22 -15.99
C THR A 48 15.27 3.23 -17.25
N VAL A 49 15.89 2.10 -17.56
CA VAL A 49 16.43 1.88 -18.91
C VAL A 49 15.22 1.59 -19.75
N ILE A 50 14.84 2.53 -20.59
CA ILE A 50 13.79 2.33 -21.58
C ILE A 50 14.36 1.36 -22.59
N ASP A 51 13.98 0.09 -22.46
CA ASP A 51 14.22 -0.91 -23.49
C ASP A 51 13.40 -0.47 -24.72
N ARG A 52 14.05 -0.19 -25.83
CA ARG A 52 13.45 0.23 -27.11
C ARG A 52 12.56 -0.86 -27.73
N SER A 53 12.40 -2.02 -27.09
CA SER A 53 11.58 -3.05 -27.65
C SER A 53 10.10 -2.77 -27.40
N ASN A 54 9.31 -2.65 -28.47
CA ASN A 54 7.85 -2.69 -28.50
C ASN A 54 7.25 -3.93 -27.80
N GLN A 55 8.07 -4.75 -27.16
CA GLN A 55 7.69 -5.98 -26.49
C GLN A 55 7.25 -5.76 -25.03
N GLY A 56 7.42 -4.58 -24.47
CA GLY A 56 7.08 -4.30 -23.09
C GLY A 56 5.61 -4.55 -22.76
N SER A 57 4.71 -4.06 -23.62
CA SER A 57 3.26 -4.29 -23.47
C SER A 57 2.84 -5.74 -23.65
N MET A 58 3.72 -6.59 -24.18
CA MET A 58 3.48 -8.02 -24.42
C MET A 58 4.13 -8.92 -23.38
N ARG A 59 4.85 -8.38 -22.37
CA ARG A 59 5.41 -9.20 -21.28
C ARG A 59 4.28 -9.67 -20.37
N PRO A 60 4.19 -10.97 -20.08
CA PRO A 60 3.19 -11.48 -19.15
C PRO A 60 3.26 -10.77 -17.81
N GLY A 61 2.12 -10.34 -17.28
CA GLY A 61 2.03 -9.63 -16.01
C GLY A 61 2.45 -8.17 -16.02
N ALA A 62 3.02 -7.64 -17.12
CA ALA A 62 3.46 -6.24 -17.20
C ALA A 62 2.27 -5.25 -17.26
N LEU A 63 2.54 -4.00 -16.88
CA LEU A 63 1.66 -2.89 -17.21
C LEU A 63 1.56 -2.75 -18.73
N ARG A 64 0.34 -2.58 -19.24
CA ARG A 64 0.09 -2.51 -20.68
C ARG A 64 0.45 -1.18 -21.32
N ASP A 65 0.82 -0.21 -20.53
CA ASP A 65 1.08 1.14 -20.98
C ASP A 65 2.46 1.60 -20.48
N GLU A 66 3.49 1.22 -21.21
CA GLU A 66 4.88 1.57 -20.88
C GLU A 66 5.28 2.96 -21.37
N LEU A 67 4.43 3.64 -22.17
CA LEU A 67 4.69 5.02 -22.57
C LEU A 67 4.44 6.03 -21.44
N VAL A 68 3.74 5.63 -20.39
CA VAL A 68 3.64 6.40 -19.14
C VAL A 68 4.98 6.32 -18.39
N LYS A 69 5.31 7.35 -17.60
CA LYS A 69 6.47 7.30 -16.71
C LYS A 69 6.33 6.09 -15.78
N THR A 70 7.05 5.04 -16.07
CA THR A 70 7.06 3.79 -15.32
C THR A 70 8.42 3.58 -14.71
N GLU A 71 8.46 3.31 -13.43
CA GLU A 71 9.65 2.93 -12.67
C GLU A 71 9.53 1.45 -12.32
N SER A 72 10.61 0.71 -12.50
CA SER A 72 10.62 -0.72 -12.22
C SER A 72 11.63 -1.03 -11.12
N ILE A 73 11.17 -1.62 -10.02
CA ILE A 73 11.98 -2.04 -8.88
C ILE A 73 12.20 -3.54 -9.01
N SER A 74 13.42 -3.94 -9.35
CA SER A 74 13.78 -5.33 -9.60
C SER A 74 13.82 -6.17 -8.32
N GLU A 75 13.74 -7.50 -8.45
CA GLU A 75 13.93 -8.47 -7.36
C GLU A 75 15.21 -8.16 -6.54
N ARG A 76 16.32 -7.82 -7.23
CA ARG A 76 17.58 -7.45 -6.57
C ARG A 76 17.46 -6.17 -5.75
N ALA A 77 16.81 -5.13 -6.28
CA ALA A 77 16.60 -3.87 -5.54
C ALA A 77 15.70 -4.08 -4.31
N ILE A 78 14.66 -4.91 -4.42
CA ILE A 78 13.80 -5.31 -3.31
C ILE A 78 14.61 -6.04 -2.22
N ALA A 79 15.44 -6.99 -2.62
CA ALA A 79 16.31 -7.74 -1.70
C ALA A 79 17.32 -6.83 -1.00
N LYS A 80 17.96 -5.91 -1.73
CA LYS A 80 18.91 -4.92 -1.17
C LYS A 80 18.24 -3.95 -0.19
N ALA A 81 16.98 -3.57 -0.42
CA ALA A 81 16.21 -2.78 0.52
C ALA A 81 15.84 -3.56 1.80
N GLY A 82 16.02 -4.89 1.82
CA GLY A 82 15.61 -5.74 2.94
C GLY A 82 14.11 -5.86 3.09
N ALA A 83 13.35 -5.43 2.10
CA ALA A 83 11.90 -5.38 2.16
C ALA A 83 11.26 -6.77 2.32
N THR A 84 10.18 -6.82 3.07
CA THR A 84 9.37 -8.03 3.32
C THR A 84 7.99 -7.95 2.66
N ASN A 85 7.52 -6.74 2.44
CA ASN A 85 6.24 -6.43 1.84
C ASN A 85 6.37 -5.27 0.84
N VAL A 86 5.30 -5.01 0.11
CA VAL A 86 5.28 -4.00 -0.95
C VAL A 86 5.50 -2.58 -0.42
N ASN A 87 4.95 -2.22 0.73
CA ASN A 87 5.14 -0.89 1.31
C ASN A 87 6.62 -0.63 1.63
N GLU A 88 7.32 -1.61 2.23
CA GLU A 88 8.75 -1.52 2.51
C GLU A 88 9.60 -1.45 1.23
N ALA A 89 9.21 -2.20 0.19
CA ALA A 89 9.90 -2.16 -1.09
C ALA A 89 9.77 -0.81 -1.82
N LEU A 90 8.64 -0.13 -1.61
CA LEU A 90 8.35 1.16 -2.23
C LEU A 90 8.83 2.35 -1.41
N ASP A 91 8.96 2.20 -0.09
CA ASP A 91 9.36 3.29 0.79
C ASP A 91 10.73 3.87 0.42
N LYS A 92 10.86 5.17 0.59
CA LYS A 92 12.09 5.92 0.33
C LYS A 92 12.60 5.83 -1.12
N ASN A 93 11.73 5.51 -2.09
CA ASN A 93 12.04 5.67 -3.50
C ASN A 93 11.53 7.04 -3.99
N PRO A 94 12.31 7.77 -4.82
CA PRO A 94 11.90 9.08 -5.33
C PRO A 94 10.55 9.04 -6.04
N GLY A 95 9.68 10.01 -5.76
CA GLY A 95 8.33 10.11 -6.32
C GLY A 95 7.31 9.13 -5.75
N ILE A 96 7.71 8.32 -4.78
CA ILE A 96 6.86 7.40 -4.05
C ILE A 96 7.00 7.72 -2.55
N ALA A 97 5.89 7.87 -1.86
CA ALA A 97 5.89 7.99 -0.41
C ALA A 97 5.02 6.90 0.20
N VAL A 98 5.47 6.32 1.28
CA VAL A 98 4.64 5.49 2.16
C VAL A 98 4.31 6.34 3.38
N GLN A 99 3.06 6.76 3.48
CA GLN A 99 2.58 7.62 4.54
C GLN A 99 1.86 6.80 5.61
N VAL A 100 2.23 6.99 6.86
CA VAL A 100 1.45 6.52 8.01
C VAL A 100 0.38 7.57 8.29
N GLU A 101 -0.88 7.17 8.35
CA GLU A 101 -2.02 8.08 8.52
C GLU A 101 -2.61 8.03 9.93
N CYS A 102 -2.30 6.99 10.69
CA CYS A 102 -2.68 6.84 12.08
C CYS A 102 -1.54 6.17 12.85
N SER A 103 -1.19 6.64 14.02
CA SER A 103 -0.11 6.05 14.81
C SER A 103 -0.53 4.72 15.46
N ILE A 104 -1.71 4.67 16.04
CA ILE A 104 -2.19 3.50 16.80
C ILE A 104 -2.74 2.37 15.95
N CYS A 105 -3.09 2.61 14.67
CA CYS A 105 -3.48 1.57 13.71
C CYS A 105 -2.41 1.27 12.66
N ASN A 106 -1.45 2.18 12.48
CA ASN A 106 -0.34 2.07 11.54
C ASN A 106 -0.81 1.74 10.11
N VAL A 107 -1.90 2.40 9.67
CA VAL A 107 -2.34 2.35 8.28
C VAL A 107 -1.29 3.02 7.41
N ARG A 108 -0.79 2.29 6.41
CA ARG A 108 0.24 2.75 5.49
C ARG A 108 -0.30 2.83 4.08
N ASN A 109 -0.28 4.02 3.53
CA ASN A 109 -0.74 4.29 2.18
C ASN A 109 0.40 4.63 1.24
N ILE A 110 0.35 4.09 0.01
CA ILE A 110 1.29 4.38 -1.06
C ILE A 110 0.81 5.62 -1.81
N LEU A 111 1.53 6.72 -1.66
CA LEU A 111 1.27 7.98 -2.33
C LEU A 111 2.15 8.11 -3.57
N LEU A 112 1.53 8.27 -4.73
CA LEU A 112 2.21 8.63 -5.96
C LEU A 112 1.97 10.11 -6.28
N ASN A 113 3.04 10.84 -6.61
CA ASN A 113 2.99 12.29 -6.80
C ASN A 113 2.37 13.05 -5.59
N ASN A 114 2.54 12.52 -4.38
CA ASN A 114 1.97 13.03 -3.13
C ASN A 114 0.44 13.24 -3.13
N LEU A 115 -0.29 12.49 -3.96
CA LEU A 115 -1.74 12.37 -3.88
C LEU A 115 -2.13 11.33 -2.81
N PRO A 116 -3.33 11.43 -2.21
CA PRO A 116 -3.82 10.43 -1.25
C PRO A 116 -3.71 8.99 -1.75
N GLY A 117 -3.36 8.07 -0.85
CA GLY A 117 -3.13 6.66 -1.17
C GLY A 117 -4.32 5.96 -1.83
N ARG A 118 -5.54 6.38 -1.53
CA ARG A 118 -6.77 5.89 -2.16
C ARG A 118 -6.83 6.09 -3.68
N TYR A 119 -5.94 6.91 -4.24
CA TYR A 119 -5.81 7.15 -5.68
C TYR A 119 -4.72 6.29 -6.34
N THR A 120 -4.01 5.49 -5.57
CA THR A 120 -3.03 4.52 -6.05
C THR A 120 -3.69 3.16 -6.19
N THR A 121 -3.73 2.61 -7.41
CA THR A 121 -4.25 1.26 -7.62
C THR A 121 -3.15 0.22 -7.50
N LEU A 122 -3.32 -0.75 -6.60
CA LEU A 122 -2.44 -1.91 -6.50
C LEU A 122 -2.97 -3.05 -7.37
N MET A 123 -2.06 -3.66 -8.14
CA MET A 123 -2.33 -4.80 -9.00
C MET A 123 -1.32 -5.92 -8.74
N ILE A 124 -1.72 -7.15 -9.00
CA ILE A 124 -0.82 -8.31 -9.09
C ILE A 124 -1.01 -8.93 -10.47
N ASP A 125 0.06 -9.04 -11.25
CA ASP A 125 0.04 -9.48 -12.65
C ASP A 125 -1.00 -8.75 -13.53
N GLY A 126 -1.20 -7.45 -13.23
CA GLY A 126 -2.15 -6.60 -13.92
C GLY A 126 -3.61 -6.81 -13.52
N VAL A 127 -3.90 -7.48 -12.41
CA VAL A 127 -5.27 -7.67 -11.87
C VAL A 127 -5.48 -6.79 -10.63
N PRO A 128 -6.38 -5.79 -10.67
CA PRO A 128 -6.68 -4.92 -9.55
C PRO A 128 -7.69 -5.61 -8.61
N ILE A 129 -7.29 -5.90 -7.37
CA ILE A 129 -8.12 -6.58 -6.37
C ILE A 129 -8.05 -5.97 -4.97
N PHE A 130 -7.58 -4.73 -4.86
CA PHE A 130 -7.53 -3.99 -3.61
C PHE A 130 -8.34 -2.71 -3.73
N SER A 131 -9.25 -2.47 -2.79
CA SER A 131 -10.01 -1.23 -2.66
C SER A 131 -10.59 -1.10 -1.25
N SER A 132 -11.02 0.09 -0.84
CA SER A 132 -11.71 0.34 0.42
C SER A 132 -10.99 -0.32 1.62
N VAL A 133 -11.69 -1.09 2.46
CA VAL A 133 -11.15 -1.79 3.64
C VAL A 133 -9.89 -2.61 3.32
N SER A 134 -9.90 -3.33 2.21
CA SER A 134 -8.74 -4.14 1.82
C SER A 134 -7.51 -3.32 1.39
N SER A 135 -7.69 -2.10 0.93
CA SER A 135 -6.56 -1.18 0.66
C SER A 135 -5.96 -0.65 1.95
N ALA A 136 -6.77 -0.28 2.94
CA ALA A 136 -6.29 0.29 4.19
C ALA A 136 -5.43 -0.71 4.99
N TYR A 137 -5.86 -1.96 5.10
CA TYR A 137 -5.22 -2.94 5.98
C TYR A 137 -4.56 -4.12 5.25
N GLY A 138 -4.74 -4.24 3.94
CA GLY A 138 -4.25 -5.37 3.15
C GLY A 138 -2.90 -5.16 2.48
N LEU A 139 -2.46 -3.91 2.25
CA LEU A 139 -1.25 -3.63 1.47
C LEU A 139 0.03 -4.14 2.15
N ASP A 140 0.13 -4.00 3.46
CA ASP A 140 1.27 -4.53 4.23
C ASP A 140 1.38 -6.06 4.19
N SER A 141 0.29 -6.74 3.84
CA SER A 141 0.24 -8.20 3.77
C SER A 141 0.68 -8.77 2.42
N VAL A 142 1.00 -7.91 1.43
CA VAL A 142 1.47 -8.37 0.12
C VAL A 142 2.95 -8.66 0.18
N SER A 143 3.31 -9.95 0.14
CA SER A 143 4.70 -10.42 0.15
C SER A 143 5.44 -10.05 -1.12
N VAL A 144 6.71 -9.69 -0.99
CA VAL A 144 7.63 -9.48 -2.12
C VAL A 144 8.42 -10.75 -2.50
N TYR A 145 8.19 -11.87 -1.84
CA TYR A 145 8.81 -13.16 -2.21
C TYR A 145 8.12 -13.76 -3.43
N GLY A 146 8.93 -14.25 -4.36
CA GLY A 146 8.44 -14.73 -5.66
C GLY A 146 7.99 -13.63 -6.60
N VAL A 147 8.44 -12.41 -6.34
CA VAL A 147 8.22 -11.24 -7.19
C VAL A 147 9.43 -11.03 -8.08
N GLU A 148 9.21 -10.87 -9.38
CA GLU A 148 10.25 -10.54 -10.37
C GLU A 148 10.62 -9.06 -10.29
N ARG A 149 9.58 -8.21 -10.21
CA ARG A 149 9.71 -6.75 -10.11
C ARG A 149 8.41 -6.11 -9.65
N ILE A 150 8.50 -4.86 -9.26
CA ILE A 150 7.34 -3.99 -8.99
C ILE A 150 7.40 -2.85 -9.99
N ASP A 151 6.38 -2.74 -10.85
CA ASP A 151 6.24 -1.66 -11.81
C ASP A 151 5.36 -0.54 -11.21
N VAL A 152 5.86 0.69 -11.18
CA VAL A 152 5.15 1.86 -10.68
C VAL A 152 4.93 2.84 -11.82
N ALA A 153 3.68 3.00 -12.25
CA ALA A 153 3.30 3.96 -13.28
C ALA A 153 2.61 5.16 -12.62
N ARG A 154 3.15 6.36 -12.85
CA ARG A 154 2.65 7.59 -12.26
C ARG A 154 1.75 8.37 -13.22
N GLY A 155 0.67 8.93 -12.69
CA GLY A 155 -0.29 9.76 -13.42
C GLY A 155 -1.62 9.06 -13.68
N ALA A 156 -2.67 9.85 -13.95
CA ALA A 156 -4.01 9.32 -14.14
C ALA A 156 -4.07 8.42 -15.35
N GLY A 157 -4.80 7.35 -15.15
CA GLY A 157 -4.96 6.38 -16.18
C GLY A 157 -3.64 5.69 -16.50
N ALA A 158 -2.71 5.61 -15.56
CA ALA A 158 -1.51 4.81 -15.67
C ALA A 158 -1.82 3.34 -16.00
N SER A 159 -3.08 2.94 -15.82
CA SER A 159 -3.57 1.63 -16.23
C SER A 159 -4.86 1.74 -17.04
N LEU A 160 -4.87 1.14 -18.22
CA LEU A 160 -6.08 0.99 -19.05
C LEU A 160 -7.17 0.16 -18.34
N ILE A 161 -6.78 -0.69 -17.42
CA ILE A 161 -7.64 -1.62 -16.69
C ILE A 161 -8.13 -1.08 -15.34
N ALA A 162 -7.49 -0.05 -14.79
CA ALA A 162 -7.82 0.55 -13.51
C ALA A 162 -8.01 2.06 -13.66
N PRO A 163 -9.21 2.53 -14.06
CA PRO A 163 -9.50 3.95 -14.22
C PRO A 163 -9.40 4.73 -12.90
N GLU A 164 -9.47 4.05 -11.77
CA GLU A 164 -9.38 4.59 -10.42
C GLU A 164 -7.95 4.95 -10.00
N ALA A 165 -6.96 4.56 -10.80
CA ALA A 165 -5.57 4.97 -10.65
C ALA A 165 -5.40 6.47 -10.96
N LEU A 166 -5.95 7.35 -10.10
CA LEU A 166 -5.91 8.80 -10.31
C LEU A 166 -4.51 9.36 -10.08
N SER A 167 -3.73 8.79 -9.16
CA SER A 167 -2.32 9.14 -8.92
C SER A 167 -1.37 8.25 -9.70
N GLY A 168 -1.81 7.03 -10.00
CA GLY A 168 -1.02 6.02 -10.68
C GLY A 168 -1.33 4.61 -10.20
N SER A 169 -0.52 3.66 -10.63
CA SER A 169 -0.67 2.25 -10.28
C SER A 169 0.66 1.62 -9.90
N VAL A 170 0.57 0.65 -9.01
CA VAL A 170 1.65 -0.24 -8.59
C VAL A 170 1.28 -1.65 -9.02
N ASN A 171 2.09 -2.28 -9.84
CA ASN A 171 1.86 -3.63 -10.33
C ASN A 171 2.99 -4.57 -9.89
N ILE A 172 2.63 -5.59 -9.15
CA ILE A 172 3.54 -6.62 -8.68
C ILE A 172 3.55 -7.71 -9.75
N VAL A 173 4.71 -7.95 -10.35
CA VAL A 173 4.88 -8.99 -11.37
C VAL A 173 5.48 -10.23 -10.73
N THR A 174 4.76 -11.35 -10.78
CA THR A 174 5.22 -12.60 -10.19
C THR A 174 6.31 -13.26 -11.06
N LYS A 175 7.32 -13.81 -10.40
CA LYS A 175 8.44 -14.50 -11.05
C LYS A 175 7.99 -15.88 -11.55
N ARG A 176 8.17 -16.14 -12.87
CA ARG A 176 8.04 -17.49 -13.41
C ARG A 176 9.38 -18.22 -13.22
N PRO A 177 9.45 -19.24 -12.37
CA PRO A 177 10.69 -19.98 -12.19
C PRO A 177 11.03 -20.82 -13.41
N THR A 178 12.29 -20.81 -13.81
CA THR A 178 12.86 -21.67 -14.87
C THR A 178 13.69 -22.80 -14.30
N GLU A 179 14.12 -22.68 -13.05
CA GLU A 179 14.92 -23.64 -12.31
C GLU A 179 14.30 -23.93 -10.94
N ALA A 180 14.64 -25.04 -10.35
CA ALA A 180 14.25 -25.34 -8.98
C ALA A 180 14.93 -24.36 -8.02
N GLU A 181 14.15 -23.70 -7.19
CA GLU A 181 14.65 -22.68 -6.28
C GLU A 181 14.03 -22.86 -4.89
N ASN A 182 14.86 -22.90 -3.87
CA ASN A 182 14.45 -22.84 -2.48
C ASN A 182 15.16 -21.68 -1.81
N ARG A 183 14.40 -20.80 -1.21
CA ARG A 183 14.94 -19.70 -0.40
C ARG A 183 14.26 -19.68 0.96
N ALA A 184 15.05 -19.45 2.01
CA ALA A 184 14.54 -19.18 3.34
C ALA A 184 15.26 -17.96 3.91
N ARG A 185 14.55 -17.14 4.66
CA ARG A 185 15.11 -16.02 5.40
C ARG A 185 14.60 -16.06 6.84
N ALA A 186 15.50 -15.73 7.79
CA ALA A 186 15.15 -15.45 9.16
C ALA A 186 15.81 -14.14 9.59
N GLN A 187 15.06 -13.28 10.28
CA GLN A 187 15.53 -11.99 10.79
C GLN A 187 14.98 -11.73 12.17
N ILE A 188 15.82 -11.14 13.01
CA ILE A 188 15.44 -10.57 14.30
C ILE A 188 15.83 -9.10 14.32
N GLY A 189 15.10 -8.29 15.10
CA GLY A 189 15.37 -6.86 15.17
C GLY A 189 14.90 -6.25 16.48
N SER A 190 15.12 -4.95 16.60
CA SER A 190 14.61 -4.14 17.72
C SER A 190 13.09 -4.30 17.85
N TYR A 191 12.56 -3.95 19.01
CA TYR A 191 11.12 -3.95 19.30
C TYR A 191 10.47 -5.32 19.10
N GLY A 192 11.15 -6.40 19.53
CA GLY A 192 10.64 -7.76 19.46
C GLY A 192 10.42 -8.27 18.02
N SER A 193 10.94 -7.57 17.00
CA SER A 193 10.74 -7.93 15.61
C SER A 193 11.31 -9.29 15.27
N ARG A 194 10.49 -10.13 14.64
CA ARG A 194 10.84 -11.47 14.15
C ARG A 194 10.22 -11.69 12.80
N GLN A 195 11.04 -12.08 11.85
CA GLN A 195 10.59 -12.36 10.49
C GLN A 195 11.10 -13.73 10.05
N GLY A 196 10.26 -14.44 9.31
CA GLY A 196 10.60 -15.70 8.67
C GLY A 196 9.90 -15.82 7.34
N ASP A 197 10.66 -16.13 6.27
CA ASP A 197 10.14 -16.28 4.93
C ASP A 197 10.63 -17.57 4.32
N ALA A 198 9.81 -18.22 3.52
CA ALA A 198 10.20 -19.34 2.67
C ALA A 198 9.57 -19.21 1.30
N TYR A 199 10.35 -19.48 0.28
CA TYR A 199 9.93 -19.55 -1.12
C TYR A 199 10.44 -20.85 -1.72
N LEU A 200 9.55 -21.60 -2.33
CA LEU A 200 9.83 -22.83 -3.02
C LEU A 200 9.33 -22.71 -4.45
N ALA A 201 10.17 -23.07 -5.41
CA ALA A 201 9.80 -23.11 -6.82
C ALA A 201 10.23 -24.43 -7.44
N ARG A 202 9.32 -25.02 -8.21
CA ARG A 202 9.54 -26.28 -8.92
C ARG A 202 9.03 -26.16 -10.34
N PRO A 203 9.92 -26.01 -11.32
CA PRO A 203 9.55 -26.19 -12.71
C PRO A 203 9.27 -27.67 -12.99
N PHE A 204 8.39 -27.91 -13.94
CA PHE A 204 8.07 -29.21 -14.52
C PHE A 204 7.89 -29.04 -16.03
N ASP A 205 7.80 -30.14 -16.75
CA ASP A 205 7.55 -30.08 -18.20
C ASP A 205 6.20 -29.36 -18.48
N GLY A 206 6.27 -28.24 -19.19
CA GLY A 206 5.11 -27.40 -19.50
C GLY A 206 4.66 -26.43 -18.40
N GLY A 207 5.45 -26.20 -17.33
CA GLY A 207 5.06 -25.22 -16.34
C GLY A 207 5.94 -25.12 -15.10
N ALA A 208 5.40 -24.48 -14.06
CA ALA A 208 6.03 -24.39 -12.75
C ALA A 208 4.99 -24.19 -11.64
N ILE A 209 5.32 -24.62 -10.43
CA ILE A 209 4.57 -24.36 -9.20
C ILE A 209 5.48 -23.62 -8.23
N THR A 210 4.92 -22.67 -7.50
CA THR A 210 5.59 -21.94 -6.43
C THR A 210 4.79 -22.02 -5.14
N ALA A 211 5.49 -21.95 -4.01
CA ALA A 211 4.86 -21.79 -2.71
C ALA A 211 5.62 -20.75 -1.89
N THR A 212 4.90 -19.93 -1.18
CA THR A 212 5.43 -18.83 -0.37
C THR A 212 4.85 -18.90 1.04
N LEU A 213 5.70 -18.79 2.05
CA LEU A 213 5.28 -18.53 3.42
C LEU A 213 5.96 -17.26 3.91
N ASN A 214 5.22 -16.47 4.67
CA ASN A 214 5.75 -15.29 5.34
C ASN A 214 5.17 -15.21 6.76
N TYR A 215 6.04 -14.99 7.73
CA TYR A 215 5.72 -14.65 9.10
C TYR A 215 6.41 -13.34 9.47
N ASN A 216 5.67 -12.41 10.02
CA ASN A 216 6.20 -11.12 10.46
C ASN A 216 5.52 -10.68 11.74
N LYS A 217 6.33 -10.46 12.80
CA LYS A 217 5.89 -9.95 14.10
C LYS A 217 6.70 -8.73 14.48
N HIS A 218 6.05 -7.77 15.11
CA HIS A 218 6.64 -6.58 15.71
C HIS A 218 5.81 -6.18 16.93
N ASP A 219 6.45 -5.78 18.00
CA ASP A 219 5.77 -5.29 19.20
C ASP A 219 5.40 -3.80 19.03
N SER A 220 4.41 -3.31 19.77
CA SER A 220 4.07 -1.89 19.82
C SER A 220 5.22 -1.07 20.41
N VAL A 221 5.35 0.19 20.00
CA VAL A 221 6.39 1.11 20.48
C VAL A 221 5.75 2.37 20.98
N ASP A 222 5.94 2.66 22.25
CA ASP A 222 5.70 3.96 22.88
C ASP A 222 7.03 4.71 22.90
N ALA A 223 7.15 5.69 22.02
CA ALA A 223 8.41 6.36 21.76
C ALA A 223 8.66 7.58 22.65
N ASP A 224 7.62 8.15 23.26
CA ASP A 224 7.67 9.30 24.18
C ASP A 224 7.35 8.95 25.63
N HIS A 225 7.08 7.65 25.90
CA HIS A 225 6.81 7.11 27.23
C HIS A 225 5.58 7.73 27.89
N ASN A 226 4.56 8.02 27.10
CA ASN A 226 3.30 8.59 27.58
C ASN A 226 2.23 7.52 27.87
N GLY A 227 2.54 6.25 27.65
CA GLY A 227 1.63 5.12 27.85
C GLY A 227 0.78 4.77 26.64
N ILE A 228 0.92 5.49 25.52
CA ILE A 228 0.22 5.22 24.26
C ILE A 228 1.24 4.99 23.17
N SER A 229 1.11 3.90 22.42
CA SER A 229 2.06 3.57 21.37
C SER A 229 1.90 4.46 20.13
N GLU A 230 3.02 5.02 19.64
CA GLU A 230 3.09 5.71 18.36
C GLU A 230 3.35 4.78 17.18
N TYR A 231 3.67 3.53 17.44
CA TYR A 231 3.87 2.50 16.42
C TYR A 231 3.18 1.22 16.84
N THR A 232 2.31 0.71 15.98
CA THR A 232 1.44 -0.43 16.25
C THR A 232 2.18 -1.76 16.13
N GLY A 233 1.95 -2.65 17.09
CA GLY A 233 2.40 -4.03 17.01
C GLY A 233 1.54 -4.88 16.09
N TYR A 234 2.12 -5.94 15.53
CA TYR A 234 1.40 -6.89 14.69
C TYR A 234 2.00 -8.30 14.71
N ASP A 235 1.15 -9.28 14.47
CA ASP A 235 1.50 -10.69 14.17
C ASP A 235 0.79 -11.05 12.87
N ARG A 236 1.57 -11.24 11.79
CA ARG A 236 1.06 -11.47 10.44
C ARG A 236 1.60 -12.77 9.89
N ARG A 237 0.72 -13.53 9.23
CA ARG A 237 1.02 -14.78 8.55
C ARG A 237 0.42 -14.77 7.17
N LEU A 238 1.23 -15.10 6.19
CA LEU A 238 0.81 -15.23 4.81
C LEU A 238 1.26 -16.58 4.26
N GLY A 239 0.38 -17.21 3.48
CA GLY A 239 0.70 -18.37 2.68
C GLY A 239 0.21 -18.17 1.25
N GLY A 240 1.01 -18.54 0.26
CA GLY A 240 0.64 -18.40 -1.16
C GLY A 240 1.09 -19.61 -1.98
N ILE A 241 0.29 -19.98 -2.97
CA ILE A 241 0.63 -20.96 -4.00
C ILE A 241 0.45 -20.28 -5.35
N GLY A 242 1.50 -20.35 -6.19
CA GLY A 242 1.47 -19.88 -7.57
C GLY A 242 1.62 -21.04 -8.53
N PHE A 243 1.05 -20.90 -9.72
CA PHE A 243 1.21 -21.85 -10.81
C PHE A 243 1.43 -21.12 -12.14
N PHE A 244 2.19 -21.75 -13.02
CA PHE A 244 2.49 -21.30 -14.37
C PHE A 244 2.34 -22.49 -15.31
N LEU A 245 1.55 -22.32 -16.37
CA LEU A 245 1.36 -23.30 -17.41
C LEU A 245 1.76 -22.68 -18.75
N ASP A 246 2.69 -23.28 -19.45
CA ASP A 246 3.23 -22.74 -20.70
C ASP A 246 2.30 -23.02 -21.88
N ASP A 247 1.51 -24.09 -21.77
CA ASP A 247 0.48 -24.42 -22.75
C ASP A 247 -0.73 -25.09 -22.07
N ALA A 248 -1.77 -24.31 -21.85
CA ALA A 248 -3.08 -24.81 -21.44
C ALA A 248 -4.08 -24.58 -22.59
N GLY A 249 -4.06 -25.42 -23.61
CA GLY A 249 -4.88 -25.26 -24.82
C GLY A 249 -4.45 -24.06 -25.68
N GLY A 250 -3.17 -23.82 -25.78
CA GLY A 250 -2.54 -22.70 -26.48
C GLY A 250 -2.45 -21.44 -25.64
N PHE A 251 -2.91 -21.40 -24.38
CA PHE A 251 -2.73 -20.29 -23.46
C PHE A 251 -1.50 -20.50 -22.57
N LYS A 252 -0.71 -19.43 -22.41
CA LYS A 252 0.22 -19.31 -21.30
C LYS A 252 -0.55 -18.76 -20.09
N VAL A 253 -0.67 -19.58 -19.04
CA VAL A 253 -1.48 -19.24 -17.86
C VAL A 253 -0.56 -19.06 -16.66
N ARG A 254 -0.82 -18.04 -15.87
CA ARG A 254 -0.31 -17.90 -14.52
C ARG A 254 -1.44 -17.65 -13.55
N GLY A 255 -1.30 -18.12 -12.33
CA GLY A 255 -2.28 -17.86 -11.29
C GLY A 255 -1.66 -17.98 -9.91
N ARG A 256 -2.36 -17.40 -8.94
CA ARG A 256 -1.92 -17.34 -7.56
C ARG A 256 -3.11 -17.37 -6.61
N LEU A 257 -2.96 -18.13 -5.53
CA LEU A 257 -3.87 -18.15 -4.40
C LEU A 257 -3.10 -17.74 -3.15
N ASP A 258 -3.54 -16.69 -2.47
CA ASP A 258 -2.95 -16.22 -1.22
C ASP A 258 -3.97 -16.26 -0.08
N VAL A 259 -3.47 -16.55 1.11
CA VAL A 259 -4.23 -16.51 2.37
C VAL A 259 -3.43 -15.70 3.38
N VAL A 260 -4.06 -14.70 3.98
CA VAL A 260 -3.48 -13.81 4.97
C VAL A 260 -4.29 -13.90 6.26
N ASN A 261 -3.59 -13.93 7.38
CA ASN A 261 -4.16 -13.74 8.71
C ASN A 261 -3.25 -12.75 9.47
N GLU A 262 -3.84 -11.70 9.99
CA GLU A 262 -3.14 -10.69 10.77
C GLU A 262 -3.91 -10.34 12.03
N LYS A 263 -3.18 -10.13 13.13
CA LYS A 263 -3.62 -9.41 14.31
C LYS A 263 -2.72 -8.18 14.45
N ARG A 264 -3.33 -7.02 14.58
CA ARG A 264 -2.66 -5.73 14.76
C ARG A 264 -3.22 -5.08 16.02
N GLY A 265 -2.39 -4.40 16.81
CA GLY A 265 -2.86 -3.73 18.01
C GLY A 265 -1.91 -2.63 18.45
N GLY A 266 -2.47 -1.46 18.74
CA GLY A 266 -1.77 -0.26 19.21
C GLY A 266 -2.63 0.54 20.16
N GLY A 267 -2.08 1.65 20.64
CA GLY A 267 -2.71 2.53 21.60
C GLY A 267 -2.18 2.32 23.00
N ALA A 268 -3.06 2.32 24.02
CA ALA A 268 -2.68 2.27 25.42
C ALA A 268 -1.85 1.02 25.74
N LEU A 269 -0.68 1.23 26.31
CA LEU A 269 0.18 0.17 26.81
C LEU A 269 -0.46 -0.51 28.03
N GLY A 270 -0.08 -1.76 28.27
CA GLY A 270 -0.65 -2.54 29.36
C GLY A 270 -1.90 -3.31 28.98
N THR A 271 -2.50 -3.06 27.83
CA THR A 271 -3.59 -3.88 27.30
C THR A 271 -3.03 -5.24 26.85
N ASP A 272 -3.51 -6.33 27.44
CA ASP A 272 -3.15 -7.67 26.97
C ASP A 272 -3.90 -8.03 25.69
N TYR A 273 -3.38 -7.58 24.57
CA TYR A 273 -3.93 -7.90 23.25
C TYR A 273 -3.95 -9.40 22.93
N SER A 274 -3.17 -10.22 23.65
CA SER A 274 -3.14 -11.67 23.43
C SER A 274 -4.43 -12.36 23.88
N ALA A 275 -5.13 -11.77 24.83
CA ALA A 275 -6.40 -12.26 25.35
C ALA A 275 -7.60 -11.89 24.47
N ILE A 276 -7.45 -10.87 23.61
CA ILE A 276 -8.51 -10.44 22.72
C ILE A 276 -8.66 -11.43 21.56
N LYS A 277 -9.86 -11.91 21.36
CA LYS A 277 -10.24 -12.87 20.32
C LYS A 277 -11.33 -12.25 19.46
N HIS A 278 -11.49 -12.79 18.26
CA HIS A 278 -12.66 -12.48 17.44
C HIS A 278 -13.94 -12.67 18.25
N SER A 279 -14.86 -11.73 18.11
CA SER A 279 -16.19 -11.88 18.70
C SER A 279 -16.89 -13.13 18.14
N THR A 280 -17.33 -14.03 19.01
CA THR A 280 -17.99 -15.28 18.64
C THR A 280 -19.49 -15.25 18.88
N THR A 281 -19.98 -14.29 19.65
CA THR A 281 -21.39 -14.24 20.11
C THR A 281 -22.20 -13.15 19.41
N GLY A 282 -21.55 -12.28 18.65
CA GLY A 282 -22.19 -11.08 18.11
C GLY A 282 -22.40 -9.99 19.16
N ASN A 283 -21.94 -10.20 20.39
CA ASN A 283 -21.89 -9.16 21.39
C ASN A 283 -20.64 -8.30 21.13
N PRO A 284 -20.77 -7.03 20.83
CA PRO A 284 -19.65 -6.14 20.53
C PRO A 284 -18.63 -6.01 21.67
N PHE A 285 -18.99 -6.44 22.89
CA PHE A 285 -18.15 -6.34 24.07
C PHE A 285 -17.57 -7.67 24.56
N ASP A 286 -17.68 -8.76 23.82
CA ASP A 286 -17.12 -10.06 24.20
C ASP A 286 -15.62 -10.03 24.44
N TRP A 287 -14.90 -9.14 23.77
CA TRP A 287 -13.48 -8.98 23.90
C TRP A 287 -13.05 -8.43 25.27
N ARG A 288 -13.93 -7.74 26.00
CA ARG A 288 -13.63 -7.15 27.32
C ARG A 288 -13.33 -8.18 28.40
N GLY A 289 -13.92 -9.35 28.30
CA GLY A 289 -13.78 -10.41 29.31
C GLY A 289 -12.40 -11.05 29.38
N GLY A 290 -11.47 -10.67 28.48
CA GLY A 290 -10.12 -11.25 28.42
C GLY A 290 -9.01 -10.21 28.52
N VAL A 291 -9.32 -8.96 28.77
CA VAL A 291 -8.35 -7.87 28.86
C VAL A 291 -8.08 -7.59 30.33
N HIS A 292 -6.84 -7.79 30.77
CA HIS A 292 -6.39 -7.27 32.06
C HIS A 292 -6.37 -5.74 31.95
N GLY A 293 -7.10 -5.05 32.82
CA GLY A 293 -7.26 -3.61 32.73
C GLY A 293 -8.35 -3.22 31.75
N SER A 294 -9.58 -3.71 31.97
CA SER A 294 -10.75 -3.17 31.27
C SER A 294 -10.79 -1.65 31.47
N PRO A 295 -10.93 -0.84 30.40
CA PRO A 295 -11.17 0.56 30.61
C PRO A 295 -12.51 0.69 31.34
N ASP A 296 -12.44 1.04 32.61
CA ASP A 296 -13.59 1.67 33.22
C ASP A 296 -13.60 3.14 32.75
N ARG A 297 -14.69 3.80 32.95
CA ARG A 297 -14.85 5.20 32.55
C ARG A 297 -13.82 6.15 33.17
N ASP A 298 -13.01 5.65 34.09
CA ASP A 298 -12.08 6.42 34.92
C ASP A 298 -10.60 6.28 34.51
N GLY A 299 -10.27 5.44 33.51
CA GLY A 299 -8.91 5.29 32.96
C GLY A 299 -8.42 3.86 32.89
N TRP A 300 -7.28 3.66 32.23
CA TRP A 300 -6.57 2.40 32.16
C TRP A 300 -5.73 2.18 33.41
N VAL A 301 -5.80 0.98 33.94
CA VAL A 301 -4.90 0.53 35.01
C VAL A 301 -3.71 -0.17 34.39
N ASP A 302 -2.50 0.31 34.65
CA ASP A 302 -1.30 -0.41 34.27
C ASP A 302 -1.25 -1.75 35.00
N PRO A 303 -1.25 -2.90 34.31
CA PRO A 303 -1.21 -4.19 34.96
C PRO A 303 0.11 -4.49 35.67
N ALA A 304 1.18 -3.72 35.42
CA ALA A 304 2.48 -3.93 36.05
C ALA A 304 2.57 -3.34 37.47
N ASP A 305 1.88 -2.23 37.73
CA ASP A 305 1.97 -1.49 39.00
C ASP A 305 0.61 -1.05 39.56
N GLY A 306 -0.48 -1.28 38.85
CA GLY A 306 -1.82 -0.81 39.22
C GLY A 306 -2.02 0.69 39.13
N ALA A 307 -1.08 1.42 38.50
CA ALA A 307 -1.20 2.83 38.31
C ALA A 307 -2.29 3.17 37.26
N ILE A 308 -3.13 4.12 37.55
CA ILE A 308 -4.06 4.66 36.56
C ILE A 308 -3.21 5.52 35.62
N ILE A 309 -3.14 5.15 34.36
CA ILE A 309 -2.51 5.97 33.34
C ILE A 309 -3.41 7.20 33.14
N ALA A 310 -3.08 8.25 33.85
CA ALA A 310 -3.93 9.42 34.03
C ALA A 310 -3.63 10.48 32.97
N TYR A 311 -4.47 10.56 31.94
CA TYR A 311 -4.53 11.74 31.08
C TYR A 311 -5.57 12.72 31.60
N ASP A 312 -5.28 13.39 32.67
CA ASP A 312 -6.26 14.16 33.38
C ASP A 312 -6.19 15.64 33.11
N LYS A 313 -6.33 16.15 32.00
CA LYS A 313 -6.54 17.59 31.78
C LYS A 313 -6.11 18.03 30.38
N GLY A 314 -6.98 17.76 29.43
CA GLY A 314 -7.05 18.61 28.23
C GLY A 314 -7.69 19.95 28.56
N PRO A 315 -7.61 20.96 27.68
CA PRO A 315 -8.15 22.32 27.89
C PRO A 315 -9.66 22.40 28.17
N GLY A 316 -10.40 21.31 28.16
CA GLY A 316 -11.83 21.25 28.43
C GLY A 316 -12.24 20.56 29.74
N GLY A 317 -11.32 20.08 30.57
CA GLY A 317 -11.63 19.39 31.83
C GLY A 317 -12.47 18.13 31.62
N ASP A 318 -12.30 17.12 32.46
CA ASP A 318 -13.15 15.90 32.67
C ASP A 318 -13.98 15.33 31.52
N ARG A 319 -13.53 15.41 30.27
CA ARG A 319 -14.16 14.73 29.16
C ARG A 319 -13.25 13.62 28.63
N GLY A 320 -13.83 12.47 28.57
CA GLY A 320 -13.22 11.31 27.95
C GLY A 320 -12.45 10.44 28.91
N GLY A 321 -13.01 9.33 29.17
CA GLY A 321 -12.31 8.20 29.72
C GLY A 321 -11.10 7.90 28.84
N ARG A 322 -10.00 7.75 29.44
CA ARG A 322 -8.67 7.63 28.87
C ARG A 322 -8.34 6.26 28.32
N GLY A 323 -9.20 5.32 28.61
CA GLY A 323 -9.16 3.98 28.07
C GLY A 323 -9.40 3.91 26.59
N GLY A 324 -9.80 5.03 26.02
CA GLY A 324 -10.23 5.15 24.70
C GLY A 324 -9.22 5.00 23.56
N MET A 325 -7.94 5.03 23.81
CA MET A 325 -6.91 5.08 22.76
C MET A 325 -6.33 3.69 22.43
N SER A 326 -7.18 2.70 22.21
CA SER A 326 -6.73 1.37 21.80
C SER A 326 -7.40 0.90 20.53
N GLU A 327 -6.62 0.42 19.59
CA GLU A 327 -7.12 -0.19 18.37
C GLU A 327 -6.59 -1.60 18.18
N ILE A 328 -7.48 -2.56 17.96
CA ILE A 328 -7.14 -3.95 17.73
C ILE A 328 -7.90 -4.42 16.49
N ILE A 329 -7.14 -4.88 15.51
CA ILE A 329 -7.69 -5.22 14.21
C ILE A 329 -7.26 -6.65 13.86
N PHE A 330 -8.25 -7.50 13.58
CA PHE A 330 -8.06 -8.83 13.02
C PHE A 330 -8.42 -8.81 11.54
N THR A 331 -7.51 -9.29 10.72
CA THR A 331 -7.70 -9.37 9.28
C THR A 331 -7.56 -10.81 8.80
N ASP A 332 -8.58 -11.29 8.08
CA ASP A 332 -8.52 -12.51 7.30
C ASP A 332 -8.77 -12.19 5.82
N ARG A 333 -7.84 -12.55 4.95
CA ARG A 333 -8.00 -12.34 3.51
C ARG A 333 -7.66 -13.61 2.74
N VAL A 334 -8.47 -13.90 1.74
CA VAL A 334 -8.22 -14.91 0.73
C VAL A 334 -8.36 -14.25 -0.63
N GLN A 335 -7.40 -14.47 -1.51
CA GLN A 335 -7.44 -13.94 -2.87
C GLN A 335 -6.94 -14.96 -3.88
N PHE A 336 -7.58 -14.96 -5.03
CA PHE A 336 -7.17 -15.73 -6.21
C PHE A 336 -7.08 -14.78 -7.39
N ILE A 337 -6.00 -14.89 -8.16
CA ILE A 337 -5.85 -14.22 -9.45
C ILE A 337 -5.34 -15.20 -10.48
N SER A 338 -5.76 -15.01 -11.72
CA SER A 338 -5.19 -15.76 -12.85
C SER A 338 -5.25 -14.92 -14.12
N THR A 339 -4.20 -15.02 -14.92
CA THR A 339 -4.14 -14.45 -16.26
C THR A 339 -3.74 -15.50 -17.27
N GLY A 340 -4.34 -15.45 -18.45
CA GLY A 340 -4.02 -16.32 -19.57
C GLY A 340 -3.82 -15.52 -20.85
N GLU A 341 -2.77 -15.86 -21.62
CA GLU A 341 -2.43 -15.19 -22.88
C GLU A 341 -2.26 -16.22 -23.99
N LYS A 342 -2.88 -15.95 -25.15
CA LYS A 342 -2.80 -16.81 -26.34
C LYS A 342 -2.45 -15.98 -27.57
N ARG A 343 -1.40 -16.37 -28.29
CA ARG A 343 -1.07 -15.79 -29.59
C ARG A 343 -1.93 -16.42 -30.68
N LEU A 344 -2.50 -15.59 -31.55
CA LEU A 344 -3.33 -15.95 -32.68
C LEU A 344 -2.78 -15.22 -33.92
N GLY A 345 -1.74 -15.79 -34.54
CA GLY A 345 -0.95 -15.10 -35.56
C GLY A 345 -0.26 -13.86 -34.97
N ASP A 346 -0.49 -12.69 -35.55
CA ASP A 346 0.04 -11.40 -35.08
C ASP A 346 -0.77 -10.80 -33.93
N SER A 347 -1.83 -11.48 -33.51
CA SER A 347 -2.72 -11.01 -32.45
C SER A 347 -2.41 -11.71 -31.11
N LEU A 348 -2.75 -11.02 -30.02
CA LEU A 348 -2.67 -11.54 -28.65
C LEU A 348 -4.04 -11.42 -27.98
N LEU A 349 -4.60 -12.57 -27.58
CA LEU A 349 -5.76 -12.64 -26.71
C LEU A 349 -5.29 -12.77 -25.27
N ARG A 350 -5.81 -11.91 -24.38
CA ARG A 350 -5.59 -12.00 -22.94
C ARG A 350 -6.92 -12.13 -22.21
N LEU A 351 -6.92 -13.02 -21.22
CA LEU A 351 -7.99 -13.19 -20.25
C LEU A 351 -7.42 -12.97 -18.86
N ALA A 352 -8.18 -12.34 -17.97
CA ALA A 352 -7.78 -12.16 -16.59
C ALA A 352 -8.98 -12.30 -15.66
N VAL A 353 -8.76 -12.94 -14.53
CA VAL A 353 -9.78 -13.08 -13.46
C VAL A 353 -9.15 -12.84 -12.11
N GLY A 354 -9.92 -12.25 -11.22
CA GLY A 354 -9.57 -12.03 -9.83
C GLY A 354 -10.78 -12.24 -8.92
N ALA A 355 -10.55 -12.82 -7.75
CA ALA A 355 -11.54 -12.96 -6.70
C ALA A 355 -10.85 -12.77 -5.36
N ALA A 356 -11.43 -11.96 -4.48
CA ALA A 356 -10.92 -11.76 -3.14
C ALA A 356 -12.07 -11.62 -2.13
N GLU A 357 -11.83 -12.13 -0.93
CA GLU A 357 -12.64 -11.87 0.24
C GLU A 357 -11.74 -11.36 1.36
N HIS A 358 -12.09 -10.21 1.92
CA HIS A 358 -11.44 -9.60 3.05
C HIS A 358 -12.44 -9.50 4.19
N LYS A 359 -12.06 -9.98 5.36
CA LYS A 359 -12.81 -9.85 6.61
C LYS A 359 -11.96 -9.10 7.60
N GLN A 360 -12.59 -8.20 8.31
CA GLN A 360 -11.96 -7.39 9.33
C GLN A 360 -12.87 -7.33 10.54
N ASP A 361 -12.31 -7.66 11.71
CA ASP A 361 -12.94 -7.42 13.01
C ASP A 361 -12.07 -6.38 13.72
N SER A 362 -12.60 -5.18 13.93
CA SER A 362 -11.88 -4.06 14.53
C SER A 362 -12.57 -3.67 15.84
N PHE A 363 -11.73 -3.39 16.81
CA PHE A 363 -12.10 -2.91 18.13
C PHE A 363 -11.38 -1.58 18.32
N TYR A 364 -12.17 -0.51 18.37
CA TYR A 364 -11.71 0.85 18.56
C TYR A 364 -12.23 1.31 19.91
N GLU A 365 -11.36 1.24 20.93
CA GLU A 365 -11.77 1.57 22.28
C GLU A 365 -12.97 0.72 22.77
N LEU A 366 -14.13 1.35 22.86
CA LEU A 366 -15.38 0.71 23.22
C LEU A 366 -16.26 0.42 21.98
N ALA A 367 -15.94 1.00 20.84
CA ALA A 367 -16.65 0.77 19.58
C ALA A 367 -16.13 -0.48 18.86
N THR A 368 -16.99 -1.08 18.04
CA THR A 368 -16.61 -2.21 17.19
C THR A 368 -16.98 -1.94 15.74
N TYR A 369 -16.12 -2.40 14.83
CA TYR A 369 -16.42 -2.36 13.41
C TYR A 369 -16.04 -3.70 12.78
N ILE A 370 -17.01 -4.40 12.24
CA ILE A 370 -16.86 -5.70 11.60
C ILE A 370 -17.26 -5.56 10.13
N ALA A 371 -16.32 -5.85 9.22
CA ALA A 371 -16.54 -5.68 7.80
C ALA A 371 -16.21 -6.95 7.02
N ARG A 372 -16.98 -7.18 5.96
CA ARG A 372 -16.72 -8.22 4.97
C ARG A 372 -16.80 -7.61 3.58
N GLN A 373 -15.67 -7.61 2.88
CA GLN A 373 -15.58 -7.13 1.51
C GLN A 373 -15.34 -8.29 0.55
N LYS A 374 -16.11 -8.32 -0.54
CA LYS A 374 -15.92 -9.24 -1.67
C LYS A 374 -15.60 -8.43 -2.92
N GLN A 375 -14.64 -8.91 -3.68
CA GLN A 375 -14.19 -8.28 -4.91
C GLN A 375 -14.04 -9.34 -6.00
N TYR A 376 -14.57 -9.03 -7.20
CA TYR A 376 -14.41 -9.85 -8.38
C TYR A 376 -13.99 -8.99 -9.56
N TYR A 377 -13.10 -9.51 -10.34
CA TYR A 377 -12.61 -8.92 -11.57
C TYR A 377 -12.61 -9.95 -12.70
N ALA A 378 -13.06 -9.56 -13.86
CA ALA A 378 -12.96 -10.35 -15.09
C ALA A 378 -12.61 -9.42 -16.26
N GLU A 379 -11.72 -9.86 -17.14
CA GLU A 379 -11.29 -9.11 -18.32
C GLU A 379 -11.04 -10.02 -19.49
N ALA A 380 -11.43 -9.56 -20.67
CA ALA A 380 -11.00 -10.10 -21.96
C ALA A 380 -10.50 -8.95 -22.83
N SER A 381 -9.32 -9.09 -23.42
CA SER A 381 -8.78 -8.10 -24.36
C SER A 381 -8.03 -8.77 -25.50
N TRP A 382 -8.14 -8.16 -26.65
CA TRP A 382 -7.56 -8.59 -27.91
C TRP A 382 -6.69 -7.49 -28.47
N GLN A 383 -5.40 -7.77 -28.62
CA GLN A 383 -4.43 -6.88 -29.23
C GLN A 383 -4.10 -7.38 -30.62
N THR A 384 -4.18 -6.51 -31.63
CA THR A 384 -3.98 -6.86 -33.02
C THR A 384 -3.55 -5.64 -33.84
N PRO A 385 -2.75 -5.82 -34.90
CA PRO A 385 -2.47 -4.74 -35.85
C PRO A 385 -3.74 -4.36 -36.64
N ILE A 386 -4.11 -3.07 -36.63
CA ILE A 386 -5.20 -2.51 -37.45
C ILE A 386 -4.68 -1.26 -38.14
N ALA A 387 -4.65 -1.24 -39.46
CA ALA A 387 -4.23 -0.09 -40.28
C ALA A 387 -2.85 0.51 -39.85
N GLY A 388 -1.90 -0.35 -39.46
CA GLY A 388 -0.56 0.05 -39.02
C GLY A 388 -0.47 0.54 -37.59
N TRP A 389 -1.57 0.43 -36.81
CA TRP A 389 -1.60 0.66 -35.37
C TRP A 389 -1.69 -0.66 -34.61
N LEU A 390 -0.89 -0.82 -33.59
CA LEU A 390 -1.08 -1.91 -32.63
C LEU A 390 -2.26 -1.56 -31.73
N THR A 391 -3.41 -2.20 -31.97
CA THR A 391 -4.68 -1.83 -31.33
C THR A 391 -5.08 -2.87 -30.31
N THR A 392 -5.44 -2.45 -29.12
CA THR A 392 -6.02 -3.29 -28.07
C THR A 392 -7.49 -2.92 -27.91
N LEU A 393 -8.37 -3.90 -28.06
CA LEU A 393 -9.80 -3.82 -27.75
C LEU A 393 -10.07 -4.68 -26.54
N GLY A 394 -10.87 -4.21 -25.59
CA GLY A 394 -11.16 -5.03 -24.42
C GLY A 394 -12.41 -4.62 -23.68
N ALA A 395 -12.82 -5.55 -22.84
CA ALA A 395 -13.92 -5.38 -21.90
C ALA A 395 -13.51 -5.92 -20.53
N ASN A 396 -13.99 -5.31 -19.47
CA ASN A 396 -13.87 -5.86 -18.14
C ASN A 396 -15.14 -5.63 -17.30
N LEU A 397 -15.24 -6.40 -16.23
CA LEU A 397 -16.25 -6.24 -15.19
C LEU A 397 -15.55 -6.18 -13.84
N ARG A 398 -15.89 -5.17 -13.06
CA ARG A 398 -15.53 -5.06 -11.65
C ARG A 398 -16.80 -5.14 -10.80
N TYR A 399 -16.71 -5.93 -9.74
CA TYR A 399 -17.75 -6.07 -8.74
C TYR A 399 -17.15 -5.95 -7.36
N GLU A 400 -17.73 -5.11 -6.53
CA GLU A 400 -17.34 -4.90 -5.15
C GLU A 400 -18.59 -4.88 -4.26
N ASP A 401 -18.53 -5.59 -3.15
CA ASP A 401 -19.60 -5.63 -2.14
C ASP A 401 -18.98 -5.54 -0.76
N LEU A 402 -19.32 -4.49 -0.03
CA LEU A 402 -18.95 -4.29 1.37
C LEU A 402 -20.20 -4.38 2.22
N ARG A 403 -20.10 -5.14 3.32
CA ARG A 403 -21.10 -5.21 4.39
C ARG A 403 -20.41 -4.96 5.72
N SER A 404 -21.01 -4.09 6.54
CA SER A 404 -20.48 -3.68 7.82
C SER A 404 -21.53 -3.73 8.91
N HIS A 405 -21.08 -3.97 10.13
CA HIS A 405 -21.87 -3.86 11.34
C HIS A 405 -20.94 -3.69 12.54
N GLY A 406 -21.48 -3.28 13.66
CA GLY A 406 -20.71 -3.09 14.88
C GLY A 406 -21.53 -2.41 15.98
N SER A 407 -20.87 -1.62 16.80
CA SER A 407 -21.49 -0.82 17.83
C SER A 407 -20.75 0.50 18.02
N MET A 408 -21.44 1.52 18.46
CA MET A 408 -20.85 2.74 19.00
C MET A 408 -20.22 2.48 20.38
N GLU A 409 -19.51 3.46 20.91
CA GLU A 409 -18.86 3.40 22.23
C GLU A 409 -19.84 3.17 23.38
N ASP A 410 -21.05 3.72 23.29
CA ASP A 410 -22.12 3.51 24.27
C ASP A 410 -22.80 2.15 24.15
N GLY A 411 -22.39 1.32 23.17
CA GLY A 411 -22.98 0.02 22.89
C GLY A 411 -24.18 0.05 21.94
N THR A 412 -24.54 1.20 21.40
CA THR A 412 -25.63 1.31 20.41
C THR A 412 -25.26 0.52 19.16
N PRO A 413 -26.07 -0.46 18.72
CA PRO A 413 -25.80 -1.25 17.54
C PRO A 413 -25.81 -0.39 16.27
N VAL A 414 -24.84 -0.60 15.39
CA VAL A 414 -24.74 0.05 14.09
C VAL A 414 -24.66 -1.01 13.01
N SER A 415 -25.43 -0.85 11.94
CA SER A 415 -25.43 -1.81 10.84
C SER A 415 -25.52 -1.11 9.49
N GLY A 416 -24.69 -1.55 8.56
CA GLY A 416 -24.75 -1.13 7.16
C GLY A 416 -24.31 0.31 6.88
N VAL A 417 -23.61 0.96 7.82
CA VAL A 417 -23.20 2.37 7.68
C VAL A 417 -22.33 2.59 6.46
N ASP A 418 -21.35 1.69 6.22
CA ASP A 418 -20.46 1.73 5.06
C ASP A 418 -20.87 0.80 3.93
N ASP A 419 -22.04 0.20 3.98
CA ASP A 419 -22.47 -0.77 2.99
C ASP A 419 -22.57 -0.18 1.59
N TYR A 420 -21.99 -0.88 0.64
CA TYR A 420 -22.15 -0.58 -0.78
C TYR A 420 -22.04 -1.83 -1.65
N THR A 421 -22.62 -1.74 -2.85
CA THR A 421 -22.41 -2.70 -3.93
C THR A 421 -22.13 -1.93 -5.21
N TYR A 422 -20.91 -2.04 -5.72
CA TYR A 422 -20.49 -1.42 -6.97
C TYR A 422 -20.35 -2.45 -8.08
N ARG A 423 -20.90 -2.11 -9.25
CA ARG A 423 -20.81 -2.91 -10.48
C ARG A 423 -20.41 -1.99 -11.61
N THR A 424 -19.27 -2.29 -12.22
CA THR A 424 -18.68 -1.41 -13.22
C THR A 424 -18.22 -2.25 -14.42
N PRO A 425 -19.13 -2.61 -15.35
CA PRO A 425 -18.73 -3.09 -16.67
C PRO A 425 -18.08 -1.95 -17.45
N ALA A 426 -17.09 -2.28 -18.29
CA ALA A 426 -16.40 -1.32 -19.11
C ALA A 426 -15.95 -1.88 -20.43
N LEU A 427 -15.83 -0.98 -21.40
CA LEU A 427 -15.21 -1.19 -22.71
C LEU A 427 -14.04 -0.24 -22.87
N PHE A 428 -12.98 -0.69 -23.54
CA PHE A 428 -11.83 0.15 -23.79
C PHE A 428 -11.17 -0.17 -25.12
N VAL A 429 -10.55 0.86 -25.67
CA VAL A 429 -9.71 0.79 -26.84
C VAL A 429 -8.42 1.57 -26.60
N GLN A 430 -7.31 1.01 -27.05
CA GLN A 430 -6.00 1.65 -27.06
C GLN A 430 -5.36 1.41 -28.41
N ALA A 431 -4.68 2.42 -28.94
CA ALA A 431 -3.94 2.33 -30.17
C ALA A 431 -2.52 2.90 -29.98
N TYR A 432 -1.52 2.14 -30.37
CA TYR A 432 -0.11 2.49 -30.31
C TYR A 432 0.48 2.51 -31.72
N ARG A 433 1.35 3.47 -31.99
CA ARG A 433 2.14 3.52 -33.21
C ARG A 433 3.47 4.24 -32.99
N ALA A 434 4.53 3.68 -33.57
CA ALA A 434 5.79 4.36 -33.76
C ALA A 434 5.80 5.07 -35.12
N LEU A 435 6.29 6.29 -35.17
CA LEU A 435 6.32 7.22 -36.29
C LEU A 435 7.73 7.82 -36.40
N LEU A 436 8.04 8.46 -37.53
CA LEU A 436 9.32 9.15 -37.75
C LEU A 436 10.52 8.22 -37.57
N ASP A 437 10.49 7.06 -38.22
CA ASP A 437 11.53 6.01 -38.06
C ASP A 437 11.78 5.66 -36.57
N ASP A 438 10.67 5.41 -35.86
CA ASP A 438 10.61 5.08 -34.44
C ASP A 438 11.07 6.19 -33.48
N ALA A 439 11.33 7.39 -33.98
CA ALA A 439 11.69 8.52 -33.13
C ALA A 439 10.51 9.04 -32.29
N LEU A 440 9.28 8.85 -32.74
CA LEU A 440 8.07 9.29 -32.03
C LEU A 440 7.12 8.11 -31.81
N GLU A 441 6.90 7.76 -30.55
CA GLU A 441 5.91 6.77 -30.16
C GLU A 441 4.67 7.45 -29.58
N ILE A 442 3.51 7.08 -30.08
CA ILE A 442 2.22 7.63 -29.64
C ILE A 442 1.32 6.49 -29.16
N ASN A 443 0.68 6.71 -28.02
CA ASN A 443 -0.33 5.82 -27.48
C ASN A 443 -1.56 6.65 -27.09
N GLY A 444 -2.70 6.34 -27.69
CA GLY A 444 -3.99 6.94 -27.36
C GLY A 444 -4.96 5.89 -26.87
N SER A 445 -5.74 6.20 -25.84
CA SER A 445 -6.77 5.29 -25.35
C SER A 445 -8.03 6.01 -24.93
N VAL A 446 -9.14 5.30 -25.04
CA VAL A 446 -10.45 5.72 -24.51
C VAL A 446 -11.06 4.52 -23.80
N ARG A 447 -11.54 4.78 -22.60
CA ARG A 447 -12.28 3.81 -21.79
C ARG A 447 -13.65 4.39 -21.43
N TYR A 448 -14.68 3.55 -21.51
CA TYR A 448 -16.03 3.85 -21.07
C TYR A 448 -16.46 2.87 -20.00
N ASP A 449 -16.80 3.39 -18.82
CA ASP A 449 -17.29 2.65 -17.67
C ASP A 449 -18.77 2.96 -17.47
N ARG A 450 -19.56 1.95 -17.12
CA ARG A 450 -20.95 2.11 -16.70
C ARG A 450 -21.08 1.70 -15.22
N HIS A 451 -20.93 2.69 -14.36
CA HIS A 451 -21.06 2.48 -12.92
C HIS A 451 -22.53 2.44 -12.50
N ASN A 452 -22.93 1.47 -11.65
CA ASN A 452 -24.33 1.32 -11.24
C ASN A 452 -24.89 2.49 -10.43
N VAL A 453 -24.03 3.28 -9.76
CA VAL A 453 -24.41 4.46 -8.97
C VAL A 453 -24.20 5.76 -9.76
N PHE A 454 -23.05 5.91 -10.42
CA PHE A 454 -22.64 7.18 -11.05
C PHE A 454 -22.90 7.24 -12.57
N GLY A 455 -23.46 6.19 -13.17
CA GLY A 455 -23.78 6.17 -14.59
C GLY A 455 -22.58 5.99 -15.51
N GLY A 456 -22.65 6.60 -16.71
CA GLY A 456 -21.62 6.47 -17.73
C GLY A 456 -20.46 7.44 -17.52
N ILE A 457 -19.22 6.95 -17.56
CA ILE A 457 -18.00 7.73 -17.34
C ILE A 457 -17.00 7.43 -18.46
N THR A 458 -16.39 8.47 -19.04
CA THR A 458 -15.39 8.31 -20.10
C THR A 458 -14.04 8.83 -19.66
N SER A 459 -13.02 8.00 -19.82
CA SER A 459 -11.63 8.27 -19.42
C SER A 459 -10.69 8.21 -20.64
N PRO A 460 -10.47 9.33 -21.35
CA PRO A 460 -9.50 9.43 -22.44
C PRO A 460 -8.08 9.63 -21.92
N ARG A 461 -7.08 9.16 -22.70
CA ARG A 461 -5.67 9.36 -22.44
C ARG A 461 -4.86 9.46 -23.72
N LEU A 462 -3.79 10.27 -23.66
CA LEU A 462 -2.78 10.37 -24.70
C LEU A 462 -1.40 10.39 -24.07
N ASN A 463 -0.50 9.57 -24.60
CA ASN A 463 0.92 9.53 -24.25
C ASN A 463 1.74 9.69 -25.52
N ALA A 464 2.86 10.37 -25.42
CA ALA A 464 3.86 10.50 -26.46
C ALA A 464 5.25 10.35 -25.87
N LEU A 465 6.09 9.58 -26.52
CA LEU A 465 7.51 9.45 -26.22
C LEU A 465 8.29 9.82 -27.47
N TYR A 466 9.19 10.81 -27.35
CA TYR A 466 10.04 11.27 -28.41
C TYR A 466 11.51 11.01 -28.10
N HIS A 467 12.16 10.23 -28.95
CA HIS A 467 13.58 9.93 -28.90
C HIS A 467 14.33 11.00 -29.68
N HIS A 468 14.94 11.96 -28.97
CA HIS A 468 15.78 12.99 -29.62
C HIS A 468 17.05 12.39 -30.23
N ASN A 469 17.60 11.40 -29.55
CA ASN A 469 18.70 10.55 -29.96
C ASN A 469 18.74 9.29 -29.07
N ASP A 470 19.79 8.47 -29.20
CA ASP A 470 19.96 7.22 -28.46
C ASP A 470 20.04 7.39 -26.94
N ARG A 471 20.34 8.59 -26.45
CA ARG A 471 20.55 8.90 -25.02
C ARG A 471 19.51 9.83 -24.43
N LEU A 472 18.84 10.61 -25.26
CA LEU A 472 17.91 11.63 -24.79
C LEU A 472 16.49 11.36 -25.32
N SER A 473 15.53 11.29 -24.42
CA SER A 473 14.12 11.17 -24.77
C SER A 473 13.25 12.08 -23.91
N SER A 474 12.13 12.52 -24.47
CA SER A 474 11.12 13.25 -23.74
C SER A 474 9.78 12.50 -23.79
N ARG A 475 9.06 12.56 -22.68
CA ARG A 475 7.76 11.91 -22.53
C ARG A 475 6.72 12.92 -22.12
N PHE A 476 5.57 12.86 -22.77
CA PHE A 476 4.38 13.64 -22.43
C PHE A 476 3.22 12.69 -22.16
N SER A 477 2.43 12.95 -21.12
CA SER A 477 1.22 12.20 -20.82
C SER A 477 0.13 13.15 -20.37
N VAL A 478 -1.10 12.93 -20.86
CA VAL A 478 -2.31 13.61 -20.37
C VAL A 478 -3.46 12.62 -20.34
N GLY A 479 -4.24 12.64 -19.26
CA GLY A 479 -5.35 11.71 -19.12
C GLY A 479 -6.35 12.10 -18.06
N LYS A 480 -7.53 11.48 -18.16
CA LYS A 480 -8.59 11.53 -17.17
C LYS A 480 -8.76 10.16 -16.54
N GLY A 481 -9.12 10.17 -15.27
CA GLY A 481 -9.54 9.00 -14.53
C GLY A 481 -10.70 9.36 -13.60
N PHE A 482 -11.34 8.36 -13.01
CA PHE A 482 -12.37 8.56 -12.01
C PHE A 482 -12.22 7.55 -10.88
N ARG A 483 -12.78 7.90 -9.71
CA ARG A 483 -12.93 6.98 -8.59
C ARG A 483 -14.34 7.09 -8.02
N ALA A 484 -14.96 5.94 -7.76
CA ALA A 484 -16.18 5.85 -6.98
C ALA A 484 -15.82 5.91 -5.49
N PRO A 485 -16.15 6.99 -4.77
CA PRO A 485 -15.76 7.12 -3.38
C PRO A 485 -16.53 6.17 -2.47
N THR A 486 -15.88 5.76 -1.38
CA THR A 486 -16.44 4.92 -0.32
C THR A 486 -16.18 5.56 1.03
N SER A 487 -17.18 5.57 1.92
CA SER A 487 -17.10 6.25 3.21
C SER A 487 -16.01 5.68 4.12
N PHE A 488 -15.82 4.37 4.15
CA PHE A 488 -14.79 3.75 4.99
C PHE A 488 -13.39 4.25 4.67
N PHE A 489 -13.05 4.34 3.39
CA PHE A 489 -11.71 4.74 2.99
C PHE A 489 -11.40 6.21 3.30
N GLU A 490 -12.39 7.07 3.20
CA GLU A 490 -12.28 8.49 3.50
C GLU A 490 -12.22 8.80 4.99
N GLN A 491 -12.76 7.92 5.84
CA GLN A 491 -12.67 8.07 7.30
C GLN A 491 -11.31 7.76 7.89
N GLU A 492 -10.43 7.08 7.12
CA GLU A 492 -9.05 6.76 7.46
C GLU A 492 -8.86 5.91 8.73
N HIS A 493 -9.85 5.83 9.61
CA HIS A 493 -9.84 5.06 10.86
C HIS A 493 -10.93 4.00 10.94
N GLY A 494 -11.90 4.00 10.03
CA GLY A 494 -13.01 3.04 10.07
C GLY A 494 -13.93 3.17 11.28
N ILE A 495 -13.70 4.15 12.14
CA ILE A 495 -14.50 4.35 13.35
C ILE A 495 -15.75 5.12 13.02
N LEU A 496 -16.80 4.64 13.56
CA LEU A 496 -18.10 5.20 13.38
C LEU A 496 -18.67 5.63 14.73
N ASN A 497 -18.23 6.79 15.17
CA ASN A 497 -18.98 7.50 16.21
C ASN A 497 -20.20 8.17 15.55
N THR A 498 -20.93 7.40 14.74
CA THR A 498 -22.09 7.86 13.99
C THR A 498 -23.08 6.72 13.78
N ILE A 499 -24.34 7.00 13.98
CA ILE A 499 -25.42 6.03 13.70
C ILE A 499 -25.76 5.96 12.21
N ARG A 500 -25.38 6.98 11.44
CA ARG A 500 -25.75 7.10 10.04
C ARG A 500 -24.77 7.97 9.26
N ILE A 501 -24.48 7.55 8.04
CA ILE A 501 -23.80 8.40 7.05
C ILE A 501 -24.85 8.98 6.09
N ASP A 502 -25.00 10.31 6.12
CA ASP A 502 -25.82 11.03 5.14
C ASP A 502 -25.03 11.25 3.86
N ARG A 503 -25.37 10.48 2.82
CA ARG A 503 -24.61 10.44 1.56
C ARG A 503 -25.17 11.45 0.55
N GLN A 504 -24.46 12.55 0.33
CA GLN A 504 -24.79 13.58 -0.64
C GLN A 504 -23.91 13.56 -1.88
N ILE A 505 -23.18 12.48 -2.12
CA ILE A 505 -22.33 12.31 -3.30
C ILE A 505 -23.16 11.84 -4.48
N SER A 506 -23.27 12.69 -5.50
CA SER A 506 -24.00 12.41 -6.76
C SER A 506 -23.09 12.19 -7.96
N LYS A 507 -21.80 12.50 -7.84
CA LYS A 507 -20.79 12.36 -8.91
C LYS A 507 -19.55 11.66 -8.37
N PRO A 508 -18.84 10.89 -9.20
CA PRO A 508 -17.57 10.31 -8.81
C PRO A 508 -16.50 11.41 -8.70
N GLU A 509 -15.42 11.10 -8.01
CA GLU A 509 -14.21 11.89 -8.11
C GLU A 509 -13.62 11.77 -9.52
N GLU A 510 -13.25 12.87 -10.13
CA GLU A 510 -12.68 12.91 -11.47
C GLU A 510 -11.32 13.60 -11.44
N SER A 511 -10.33 13.00 -12.11
CA SER A 511 -9.01 13.63 -12.26
C SER A 511 -8.72 14.09 -13.68
N LEU A 512 -7.94 15.15 -13.77
CA LEU A 512 -7.17 15.53 -14.96
C LEU A 512 -5.70 15.59 -14.55
N ASN A 513 -4.89 14.79 -15.20
CA ASN A 513 -3.46 14.75 -14.97
C ASN A 513 -2.70 15.06 -16.24
N ALA A 514 -1.62 15.79 -16.09
CA ALA A 514 -0.65 16.03 -17.16
C ALA A 514 0.75 15.88 -16.60
N SER A 515 1.64 15.25 -17.35
CA SER A 515 3.04 15.14 -16.97
C SER A 515 3.96 15.29 -18.18
N TYR A 516 5.13 15.84 -17.92
CA TYR A 516 6.22 15.91 -18.86
C TYR A 516 7.50 15.41 -18.18
N ALA A 517 8.26 14.57 -18.85
CA ALA A 517 9.54 14.09 -18.35
C ALA A 517 10.61 14.14 -19.45
N LEU A 518 11.83 14.50 -19.06
CA LEU A 518 13.03 14.44 -19.87
C LEU A 518 13.97 13.41 -19.26
N ASN A 519 14.42 12.46 -20.08
CA ASN A 519 15.28 11.36 -19.66
C ASN A 519 16.57 11.39 -20.49
N TYR A 520 17.69 11.37 -19.80
CA TYR A 520 19.01 11.13 -20.38
C TYR A 520 19.60 9.86 -19.78
N ALA A 521 20.14 8.99 -20.61
CA ALA A 521 20.83 7.79 -20.14
C ALA A 521 21.98 7.43 -21.08
N ASP A 522 23.15 7.15 -20.48
CA ASP A 522 24.29 6.51 -21.13
C ASP A 522 24.78 5.32 -20.29
N ASP A 523 25.96 4.79 -20.58
CA ASP A 523 26.50 3.59 -19.91
C ASP A 523 26.76 3.80 -18.40
N ARG A 524 26.88 5.03 -17.92
CA ARG A 524 27.24 5.37 -16.54
C ARG A 524 26.29 6.33 -15.86
N LEU A 525 25.60 7.17 -16.62
CA LEU A 525 24.75 8.23 -16.08
C LEU A 525 23.32 8.06 -16.58
N ALA A 526 22.39 8.07 -15.66
CA ALA A 526 20.97 8.23 -15.98
C ALA A 526 20.39 9.41 -15.19
N VAL A 527 19.69 10.31 -15.89
CA VAL A 527 19.05 11.48 -15.31
C VAL A 527 17.61 11.58 -15.82
N THR A 528 16.67 11.74 -14.91
CA THR A 528 15.27 11.98 -15.24
C THR A 528 14.78 13.22 -14.50
N GLY A 529 14.33 14.23 -15.23
CA GLY A 529 13.59 15.36 -14.67
C GLY A 529 12.14 15.30 -15.11
N SER A 530 11.19 15.54 -14.20
CA SER A 530 9.78 15.56 -14.56
C SER A 530 8.98 16.67 -13.87
N TYR A 531 7.90 17.08 -14.52
CA TYR A 531 6.85 17.92 -13.98
C TYR A 531 5.53 17.16 -14.02
N ASN A 532 4.78 17.22 -12.93
CA ASN A 532 3.49 16.56 -12.78
C ASN A 532 2.43 17.56 -12.31
N TYR A 533 1.27 17.56 -12.97
CA TYR A 533 0.09 18.34 -12.60
C TYR A 533 -1.09 17.41 -12.42
N ASN A 534 -1.73 17.49 -11.26
CA ASN A 534 -2.88 16.66 -10.90
C ASN A 534 -4.00 17.57 -10.38
N ARG A 535 -5.18 17.44 -10.95
CA ARG A 535 -6.39 18.17 -10.53
C ARG A 535 -7.52 17.18 -10.31
N ILE A 536 -8.06 17.13 -9.09
CA ILE A 536 -9.17 16.26 -8.71
C ILE A 536 -10.39 17.11 -8.39
N LYS A 537 -11.49 16.85 -9.08
CA LYS A 537 -12.80 17.44 -8.85
C LYS A 537 -13.67 16.49 -8.04
N ASN A 538 -14.70 17.05 -7.38
CA ASN A 538 -15.66 16.31 -6.55
C ASN A 538 -14.96 15.46 -5.48
N PHE A 539 -13.88 15.97 -4.92
CA PHE A 539 -13.12 15.27 -3.88
C PHE A 539 -14.03 14.91 -2.71
N ALA A 540 -14.12 13.64 -2.38
CA ALA A 540 -14.99 13.13 -1.33
C ALA A 540 -14.45 13.47 0.05
N MET A 541 -15.35 13.92 0.94
CA MET A 541 -15.05 14.35 2.30
C MET A 541 -16.08 13.80 3.26
N LEU A 542 -15.65 13.50 4.48
CA LEU A 542 -16.49 13.20 5.62
C LEU A 542 -16.48 14.38 6.58
N ASP A 543 -17.63 14.73 7.09
CA ASP A 543 -17.84 15.73 8.13
C ASP A 543 -18.61 15.06 9.28
N PRO A 544 -17.91 14.63 10.33
CA PRO A 544 -18.51 13.90 11.46
C PRO A 544 -19.27 14.85 12.40
N ASP A 545 -18.98 16.17 12.37
CA ASP A 545 -19.52 17.14 13.31
C ASP A 545 -20.95 17.55 12.92
N ARG A 546 -21.86 16.59 12.81
CA ARG A 546 -23.25 16.78 12.43
C ARG A 546 -24.19 16.06 13.39
N HIS A 547 -25.34 16.67 13.64
CA HIS A 547 -26.41 16.06 14.40
C HIS A 547 -27.71 16.01 13.56
N ASP A 548 -28.51 14.98 13.76
CA ASP A 548 -29.86 14.94 13.20
C ASP A 548 -30.83 15.77 14.05
N ALA A 549 -32.10 15.78 13.65
CA ALA A 549 -33.14 16.54 14.35
C ALA A 549 -33.41 16.06 15.80
N ASP A 550 -33.03 14.83 16.10
CA ASP A 550 -33.17 14.20 17.42
C ASP A 550 -31.89 14.34 18.26
N GLY A 551 -30.83 15.00 17.71
CA GLY A 551 -29.56 15.24 18.38
C GLY A 551 -28.56 14.07 18.30
N ASN A 552 -28.80 13.05 17.47
CA ASN A 552 -27.87 11.95 17.29
C ASN A 552 -26.76 12.33 16.32
N ASP A 553 -25.56 11.82 16.59
CA ASP A 553 -24.39 12.03 15.74
C ASP A 553 -24.55 11.37 14.37
N ILE A 554 -24.38 12.16 13.33
CA ILE A 554 -24.40 11.72 11.94
C ILE A 554 -23.18 12.25 11.20
N THR A 555 -22.69 11.48 10.25
CA THR A 555 -21.60 11.91 9.38
C THR A 555 -22.11 12.31 8.01
N LEU A 556 -21.78 13.52 7.56
CA LEU A 556 -22.08 13.98 6.21
C LEU A 556 -20.99 13.52 5.24
N PHE A 557 -21.35 12.69 4.26
CA PHE A 557 -20.49 12.27 3.18
C PHE A 557 -20.80 13.07 1.91
N SER A 558 -19.92 14.03 1.57
CA SER A 558 -20.16 15.01 0.53
C SER A 558 -18.93 15.19 -0.38
N SER A 559 -19.09 16.00 -1.42
CA SER A 559 -18.00 16.34 -2.34
C SER A 559 -17.60 17.81 -2.19
N SER A 560 -16.30 18.06 -2.23
CA SER A 560 -15.76 19.43 -2.30
C SER A 560 -16.24 20.14 -3.57
N ARG A 561 -16.59 21.43 -3.42
CA ARG A 561 -16.98 22.31 -4.55
C ARG A 561 -15.78 22.72 -5.38
N GLU A 562 -14.65 22.97 -4.72
CA GLU A 562 -13.40 23.37 -5.36
C GLU A 562 -12.50 22.15 -5.59
N PRO A 563 -11.69 22.16 -6.64
CA PRO A 563 -10.78 21.05 -6.91
C PRO A 563 -9.59 21.03 -5.95
N VAL A 564 -9.10 19.83 -5.66
CA VAL A 564 -7.77 19.61 -5.09
C VAL A 564 -6.76 19.60 -6.23
N ILE A 565 -5.69 20.41 -6.10
CA ILE A 565 -4.60 20.49 -7.08
C ILE A 565 -3.29 20.18 -6.38
N VAL A 566 -2.56 19.18 -6.90
CA VAL A 566 -1.20 18.84 -6.50
C VAL A 566 -0.32 18.89 -7.73
N GLN A 567 0.72 19.71 -7.68
CA GLN A 567 1.69 19.81 -8.76
C GLN A 567 3.10 19.76 -8.20
N GLY A 568 4.02 19.19 -8.95
CA GLY A 568 5.39 19.04 -8.49
C GLY A 568 6.39 18.81 -9.59
N VAL A 569 7.64 19.00 -9.22
CA VAL A 569 8.80 18.65 -10.03
C VAL A 569 9.62 17.61 -9.29
N ASP A 570 10.21 16.67 -10.02
CA ASP A 570 11.18 15.73 -9.51
C ASP A 570 12.39 15.62 -10.43
N LEU A 571 13.56 15.43 -9.84
CA LEU A 571 14.82 15.16 -10.52
C LEU A 571 15.44 13.95 -9.86
N THR A 572 15.81 12.95 -10.65
CA THR A 572 16.52 11.75 -10.21
C THR A 572 17.77 11.57 -11.06
N MET A 573 18.89 11.30 -10.42
CA MET A 573 20.16 11.02 -11.07
C MET A 573 20.76 9.74 -10.48
N SER A 574 21.28 8.87 -11.31
CA SER A 574 22.12 7.73 -10.91
C SER A 574 23.41 7.74 -11.71
N TYR A 575 24.50 7.47 -11.01
CA TYR A 575 25.80 7.47 -11.61
C TYR A 575 26.62 6.26 -11.15
N LEU A 576 27.15 5.51 -12.11
CA LEU A 576 28.05 4.40 -11.88
C LEU A 576 29.49 4.93 -11.75
N LEU A 577 29.94 5.16 -10.50
CA LEU A 577 31.28 5.65 -10.20
C LEU A 577 32.36 4.64 -10.60
N THR A 578 32.14 3.38 -10.24
CA THR A 578 32.97 2.23 -10.62
C THR A 578 32.06 1.04 -10.93
N PRO A 579 32.54 -0.05 -11.53
CA PRO A 579 31.71 -1.26 -11.71
C PRO A 579 31.10 -1.81 -10.42
N ALA A 580 31.69 -1.48 -9.26
CA ALA A 580 31.23 -1.93 -7.96
C ALA A 580 30.48 -0.85 -7.13
N LEU A 581 30.45 0.39 -7.57
CA LEU A 581 29.93 1.50 -6.77
C LEU A 581 29.04 2.41 -7.60
N SER A 582 27.77 2.50 -7.23
CA SER A 582 26.83 3.45 -7.79
C SER A 582 26.31 4.44 -6.74
N VAL A 583 25.97 5.63 -7.20
CA VAL A 583 25.39 6.71 -6.39
C VAL A 583 24.08 7.16 -7.04
N MET A 584 23.05 7.32 -6.24
CA MET A 584 21.79 7.89 -6.64
C MET A 584 21.54 9.19 -5.86
N ALA A 585 21.14 10.25 -6.56
CA ALA A 585 20.65 11.48 -5.94
C ALA A 585 19.28 11.82 -6.52
N ALA A 586 18.36 12.28 -5.67
CA ALA A 586 17.08 12.75 -6.15
C ALA A 586 16.57 13.92 -5.29
N ALA A 587 15.75 14.77 -5.91
CA ALA A 587 15.06 15.85 -5.24
C ALA A 587 13.65 16.00 -5.81
N GLU A 588 12.69 16.33 -4.97
CA GLU A 588 11.30 16.56 -5.32
C GLU A 588 10.75 17.78 -4.59
N ALA A 589 9.90 18.52 -5.29
CA ALA A 589 9.21 19.68 -4.71
C ALA A 589 7.76 19.71 -5.17
N PHE A 590 6.84 19.95 -4.22
CA PHE A 590 5.40 19.93 -4.44
C PHE A 590 4.73 21.21 -3.95
N ASN A 591 3.67 21.58 -4.68
CA ASN A 591 2.75 22.63 -4.29
C ASN A 591 1.33 22.06 -4.21
N TYR A 592 0.64 22.38 -3.11
CA TYR A 592 -0.69 21.89 -2.81
C TYR A 592 -1.67 23.09 -2.77
N ARG A 593 -2.76 22.98 -3.53
CA ARG A 593 -3.89 23.90 -3.48
C ARG A 593 -5.16 23.07 -3.26
N PHE A 594 -5.79 23.24 -2.12
CA PHE A 594 -6.95 22.45 -1.73
C PHE A 594 -7.83 23.22 -0.74
N PRO A 595 -9.15 22.94 -0.72
CA PRO A 595 -10.07 23.42 0.31
C PRO A 595 -9.80 22.76 1.66
N ALA A 596 -10.24 23.40 2.73
CA ALA A 596 -10.24 22.82 4.08
C ALA A 596 -10.93 21.43 4.11
N LYS A 597 -10.59 20.57 5.06
CA LYS A 597 -11.15 19.24 5.27
C LYS A 597 -10.98 18.27 4.07
N THR A 598 -10.08 18.53 3.10
CA THR A 598 -9.86 17.63 1.95
C THR A 598 -8.56 16.84 2.06
N LEU A 599 -7.42 17.48 2.16
CA LEU A 599 -6.13 16.82 2.43
C LEU A 599 -5.81 17.01 3.91
N ILE A 600 -6.19 16.03 4.72
CA ILE A 600 -6.11 16.14 6.19
C ILE A 600 -4.80 15.60 6.78
N PHE A 601 -3.98 14.91 5.98
CA PHE A 601 -2.65 14.46 6.40
C PHE A 601 -1.56 15.34 5.84
N ALA A 602 -0.66 15.77 6.72
CA ALA A 602 0.46 16.64 6.38
C ALA A 602 1.43 15.97 5.40
N ARG A 603 1.87 16.73 4.40
CA ARG A 603 2.83 16.30 3.38
C ARG A 603 3.94 17.31 3.21
N PRO A 604 5.20 16.86 3.02
CA PRO A 604 6.32 17.78 2.80
C PRO A 604 6.19 18.48 1.45
N ASN A 605 6.61 19.76 1.44
CA ASN A 605 6.73 20.49 0.18
C ASN A 605 7.99 20.10 -0.61
N ALA A 606 8.98 19.50 0.03
CA ALA A 606 10.21 19.05 -0.63
C ALA A 606 10.81 17.86 0.09
N LYS A 607 11.46 16.97 -0.67
CA LYS A 607 12.31 15.88 -0.19
C LYS A 607 13.58 15.79 -1.04
N ALA A 608 14.64 15.27 -0.44
CA ALA A 608 15.85 14.94 -1.16
C ALA A 608 16.40 13.58 -0.69
N TYR A 609 17.04 12.88 -1.61
CA TYR A 609 17.55 11.53 -1.40
C TYR A 609 18.99 11.44 -1.87
N LEU A 610 19.82 10.72 -1.12
CA LEU A 610 21.16 10.32 -1.52
C LEU A 610 21.32 8.84 -1.19
N GLY A 611 21.50 8.03 -2.22
CA GLY A 611 21.73 6.59 -2.13
C GLY A 611 23.15 6.24 -2.54
N LEU A 612 23.73 5.27 -1.86
CA LEU A 612 25.00 4.65 -2.22
C LEU A 612 24.80 3.15 -2.24
N ASP A 613 25.26 2.50 -3.30
CA ASP A 613 25.16 1.07 -3.51
C ASP A 613 26.53 0.52 -3.91
N TYR A 614 27.12 -0.32 -3.06
CA TYR A 614 28.42 -0.94 -3.27
C TYR A 614 28.24 -2.45 -3.32
N ASP A 615 28.72 -3.06 -4.39
CA ASP A 615 28.61 -4.49 -4.68
C ASP A 615 29.94 -5.00 -5.22
N ARG A 616 30.65 -5.79 -4.43
CA ARG A 616 31.93 -6.37 -4.83
C ARG A 616 32.16 -7.75 -4.24
N GLY A 617 32.14 -8.76 -5.09
CA GLY A 617 32.37 -10.14 -4.69
C GLY A 617 31.29 -10.65 -3.74
N ASP A 618 31.70 -11.05 -2.53
CA ASP A 618 30.80 -11.59 -1.53
C ASP A 618 30.17 -10.51 -0.62
N PHE A 619 30.53 -9.24 -0.82
CA PHE A 619 30.08 -8.13 0.04
C PHE A 619 29.22 -7.14 -0.73
N ASP A 620 28.04 -6.87 -0.18
CA ASP A 620 27.08 -5.90 -0.66
C ASP A 620 26.79 -4.88 0.45
N PHE A 621 26.80 -3.59 0.15
CA PHE A 621 26.50 -2.52 1.10
C PHE A 621 25.61 -1.47 0.45
N ASN A 622 24.59 -1.06 1.18
CA ASN A 622 23.64 -0.02 0.77
C ASN A 622 23.51 1.04 1.86
N ALA A 623 23.50 2.31 1.47
CA ALA A 623 23.22 3.42 2.35
C ALA A 623 22.19 4.34 1.69
N LYS A 624 21.20 4.83 2.45
CA LYS A 624 20.17 5.75 1.96
C LYS A 624 19.93 6.87 2.96
N LEU A 625 20.31 8.09 2.59
CA LEU A 625 20.02 9.31 3.33
C LEU A 625 18.82 10.00 2.70
N VAL A 626 17.81 10.31 3.52
CA VAL A 626 16.60 11.05 3.11
C VAL A 626 16.48 12.31 3.94
N TRP A 627 16.35 13.44 3.27
CA TRP A 627 15.91 14.68 3.89
C TRP A 627 14.43 14.91 3.58
N THR A 628 13.63 15.12 4.63
CA THR A 628 12.23 15.53 4.53
C THR A 628 12.14 16.99 4.95
N GLY A 629 11.65 17.83 4.06
CA GLY A 629 11.47 19.25 4.32
C GLY A 629 10.31 19.54 5.28
N PRO A 630 10.26 20.76 5.81
CA PRO A 630 9.20 21.16 6.74
C PRO A 630 7.82 21.14 6.05
N MET A 631 6.78 20.84 6.86
CA MET A 631 5.37 20.78 6.45
C MET A 631 4.59 21.91 7.10
N ASN A 632 3.67 22.52 6.37
CA ASN A 632 2.74 23.50 6.94
C ASN A 632 1.55 22.72 7.53
N LEU A 633 1.65 22.33 8.81
CA LEU A 633 0.66 21.51 9.50
C LEU A 633 -0.69 22.20 9.57
N ARG A 634 -0.71 23.51 9.89
CA ARG A 634 -1.94 24.29 9.96
C ARG A 634 -2.76 24.19 8.67
N LYS A 635 -2.09 24.25 7.51
CA LYS A 635 -2.77 24.17 6.21
C LYS A 635 -3.50 22.84 5.99
N PHE A 636 -2.94 21.74 6.48
CA PHE A 636 -3.54 20.39 6.31
C PHE A 636 -4.60 20.11 7.39
N HIS A 637 -4.45 20.71 8.56
CA HIS A 637 -5.35 20.45 9.69
C HIS A 637 -6.42 21.54 9.87
N ASP A 638 -6.48 22.56 8.98
CA ASP A 638 -7.47 23.61 9.01
C ASP A 638 -8.88 23.05 8.71
N ASP A 639 -9.78 23.18 9.65
CA ASP A 639 -11.19 22.82 9.51
C ASP A 639 -12.02 23.89 8.76
N GLY A 640 -11.37 24.98 8.36
CA GLY A 640 -12.00 26.15 7.74
C GLY A 640 -12.49 27.21 8.71
N SER A 641 -12.41 26.98 10.03
CA SER A 641 -12.76 27.96 11.06
C SER A 641 -11.66 29.00 11.26
N GLY A 642 -10.41 28.66 10.90
CA GLY A 642 -9.22 29.46 11.15
C GLY A 642 -8.82 29.49 12.63
N ARG A 643 -9.44 28.68 13.48
CA ARG A 643 -9.12 28.60 14.91
C ARG A 643 -8.03 27.55 15.13
N GLN A 644 -7.26 27.75 16.21
CA GLN A 644 -6.42 26.69 16.76
C GLN A 644 -7.34 25.74 17.56
N ASP A 645 -7.42 24.49 17.13
CA ASP A 645 -8.28 23.48 17.71
C ASP A 645 -7.52 22.22 18.16
N ARG A 646 -6.19 22.24 18.11
CA ARG A 646 -5.32 21.11 18.46
C ARG A 646 -4.31 21.51 19.53
N TYR A 647 -4.30 20.76 20.60
CA TYR A 647 -3.50 21.04 21.78
C TYR A 647 -2.72 19.80 22.22
N ASN A 648 -1.50 20.02 22.72
CA ASN A 648 -0.77 18.98 23.44
C ASN A 648 -1.51 18.63 24.74
N LEU A 649 -1.18 17.50 25.34
CA LEU A 649 -1.80 17.05 26.61
C LEU A 649 -1.59 18.05 27.76
N ASP A 650 -0.55 18.88 27.70
CA ASP A 650 -0.28 19.96 28.68
C ASP A 650 -1.07 21.25 28.39
N GLY A 651 -1.95 21.26 27.40
CA GLY A 651 -2.77 22.40 27.00
C GLY A 651 -2.04 23.41 26.10
N THR A 652 -0.79 23.19 25.73
CA THR A 652 -0.09 24.06 24.77
C THR A 652 -0.57 23.79 23.34
N PRO A 653 -0.66 24.84 22.50
CA PRO A 653 -1.06 24.65 21.10
C PRO A 653 -0.10 23.74 20.34
N LYS A 654 -0.63 22.90 19.44
CA LYS A 654 0.16 22.14 18.50
C LYS A 654 0.92 23.02 17.52
N ARG A 655 2.06 22.53 17.02
CA ARG A 655 2.88 23.25 16.04
C ARG A 655 2.12 23.51 14.75
N GLU A 656 2.22 24.72 14.23
CA GLU A 656 1.70 25.07 12.91
C GLU A 656 2.61 24.58 11.75
N LYS A 657 3.87 24.28 12.06
CA LYS A 657 4.87 23.86 11.08
C LYS A 657 5.80 22.80 11.67
N SER A 658 5.99 21.69 10.96
CA SER A 658 6.99 20.70 11.34
C SER A 658 8.41 21.20 11.06
N PRO A 659 9.42 20.74 11.81
CA PRO A 659 10.81 20.89 11.39
C PRO A 659 11.11 20.01 10.17
N GLY A 660 12.15 20.36 9.41
CA GLY A 660 12.75 19.41 8.47
C GLY A 660 13.67 18.45 9.20
N PHE A 661 13.82 17.22 8.68
CA PHE A 661 14.63 16.20 9.32
C PHE A 661 15.35 15.29 8.33
N PHE A 662 16.34 14.55 8.83
CA PHE A 662 17.07 13.53 8.09
C PHE A 662 16.83 12.15 8.70
N THR A 663 16.77 11.13 7.84
CA THR A 663 16.90 9.72 8.21
C THR A 663 18.02 9.08 7.39
N LEU A 664 18.79 8.19 8.01
CA LEU A 664 19.84 7.42 7.34
C LEU A 664 19.66 5.94 7.63
N ASP A 665 19.55 5.17 6.56
CA ASP A 665 19.48 3.72 6.61
C ASP A 665 20.77 3.13 6.07
N LEU A 666 21.27 2.10 6.72
CA LEU A 666 22.47 1.36 6.32
C LEU A 666 22.18 -0.13 6.35
N ARG A 667 22.65 -0.86 5.34
CA ARG A 667 22.56 -2.31 5.28
C ARG A 667 23.82 -2.89 4.67
N GLY A 668 24.32 -3.97 5.28
CA GLY A 668 25.43 -4.77 4.74
C GLY A 668 25.00 -6.23 4.63
N GLU A 669 25.46 -6.90 3.58
CA GLU A 669 25.30 -8.33 3.36
C GLU A 669 26.67 -8.96 3.06
N TYR A 670 26.86 -10.18 3.54
CA TYR A 670 28.04 -10.98 3.26
C TYR A 670 27.64 -12.41 2.86
N ALA A 671 27.99 -12.80 1.65
CA ALA A 671 27.81 -14.15 1.16
C ALA A 671 28.91 -15.07 1.72
N VAL A 672 28.62 -15.76 2.82
CA VAL A 672 29.54 -16.73 3.45
C VAL A 672 29.81 -17.90 2.51
N SER A 673 28.80 -18.24 1.70
CA SER A 673 28.89 -19.23 0.61
C SER A 673 27.81 -18.92 -0.43
N LYS A 674 27.83 -19.62 -1.57
CA LYS A 674 26.79 -19.51 -2.59
C LYS A 674 25.36 -19.85 -2.07
N HIS A 675 25.25 -20.49 -0.91
CA HIS A 675 23.99 -20.92 -0.31
C HIS A 675 23.62 -20.17 0.96
N PHE A 676 24.56 -19.42 1.56
CA PHE A 676 24.34 -18.83 2.86
C PHE A 676 24.85 -17.39 2.90
N THR A 677 23.95 -16.45 3.18
CA THR A 677 24.25 -15.01 3.31
C THR A 677 23.86 -14.55 4.71
N LEU A 678 24.74 -13.80 5.34
CA LEU A 678 24.46 -13.03 6.55
C LEU A 678 24.21 -11.58 6.18
N TYR A 679 23.30 -10.93 6.89
CA TYR A 679 23.06 -9.50 6.71
C TYR A 679 22.71 -8.83 8.04
N ALA A 680 23.03 -7.55 8.13
CA ALA A 680 22.64 -6.69 9.22
C ALA A 680 22.35 -5.28 8.70
N GLY A 681 21.51 -4.55 9.39
CA GLY A 681 21.18 -3.18 9.01
C GLY A 681 20.66 -2.36 10.17
N VAL A 682 20.55 -1.08 9.90
CA VAL A 682 19.94 -0.09 10.76
C VAL A 682 19.10 0.87 9.92
N ASP A 683 17.83 0.99 10.26
CA ASP A 683 16.98 2.05 9.72
C ASP A 683 16.95 3.21 10.70
N ASN A 684 16.89 4.43 10.15
CA ASN A 684 16.88 5.65 10.93
C ASN A 684 18.04 5.72 11.95
N LEU A 685 19.28 5.60 11.47
CA LEU A 685 20.50 5.62 12.30
C LEU A 685 20.56 6.82 13.24
N PHE A 686 20.04 7.97 12.82
CA PHE A 686 20.02 9.20 13.62
C PHE A 686 19.01 9.17 14.77
N ASP A 687 18.19 8.12 14.87
CA ASP A 687 17.17 7.96 15.91
C ASP A 687 16.14 9.10 15.96
N TYR A 688 15.87 9.73 14.82
CA TYR A 688 14.93 10.84 14.77
C TYR A 688 13.49 10.32 14.96
N LYS A 689 12.77 10.90 15.90
CA LYS A 689 11.35 10.59 16.16
C LYS A 689 10.56 11.89 16.20
N GLN A 690 9.32 11.86 15.72
CA GLN A 690 8.42 12.99 15.87
C GLN A 690 8.19 13.31 17.34
N SER A 691 7.96 12.28 18.16
CA SER A 691 7.68 12.39 19.59
C SER A 691 8.77 13.10 20.39
N ASP A 692 10.05 13.09 19.96
CA ASP A 692 11.11 13.92 20.57
C ASP A 692 10.88 15.44 20.41
N LYS A 693 9.98 15.86 19.52
CA LYS A 693 9.65 17.25 19.21
C LYS A 693 8.24 17.60 19.62
N GLU A 694 7.32 16.67 19.42
CA GLU A 694 5.90 16.81 19.71
C GLU A 694 5.23 15.45 19.53
N SER A 695 4.47 14.99 20.53
CA SER A 695 3.69 13.77 20.44
C SER A 695 2.73 13.81 19.25
N PRO A 696 2.48 12.69 18.53
CA PRO A 696 1.36 12.61 17.59
C PRO A 696 -0.01 12.79 18.26
N LEU A 697 -0.10 12.41 19.53
CA LEU A 697 -1.32 12.53 20.32
C LEU A 697 -1.66 13.99 20.60
N PHE A 698 -2.91 14.35 20.43
CA PHE A 698 -3.40 15.69 20.72
C PHE A 698 -4.85 15.66 21.24
N VAL A 699 -5.26 16.77 21.81
CA VAL A 699 -6.65 17.03 22.22
C VAL A 699 -7.24 18.01 21.20
N ASN A 700 -8.40 17.66 20.63
CA ASN A 700 -9.13 18.54 19.72
C ASN A 700 -9.87 19.66 20.46
N GLY A 701 -10.54 20.56 19.71
CA GLY A 701 -11.30 21.69 20.28
C GLY A 701 -12.47 21.27 21.17
N ASP A 702 -12.97 20.05 21.01
CA ASP A 702 -14.08 19.47 21.77
C ASP A 702 -13.61 18.71 23.02
N GLY A 703 -12.29 18.54 23.16
CA GLY A 703 -11.67 17.87 24.28
C GLY A 703 -11.39 16.38 24.07
N ASP A 704 -11.59 15.87 22.85
CA ASP A 704 -11.32 14.46 22.51
C ASP A 704 -9.87 14.25 22.12
N LEU A 705 -9.37 13.06 22.42
CA LEU A 705 -8.03 12.62 22.04
C LEU A 705 -8.01 12.14 20.58
N ASP A 706 -6.93 12.45 19.86
CA ASP A 706 -6.68 12.03 18.49
C ASP A 706 -5.18 11.84 18.24
N VAL A 707 -4.84 10.98 17.28
CA VAL A 707 -3.46 10.55 16.95
C VAL A 707 -3.08 10.79 15.49
N THR A 708 -3.84 11.59 14.78
CA THR A 708 -3.67 11.81 13.33
C THR A 708 -2.65 12.89 12.97
N GLN A 709 -2.08 13.60 13.93
CA GLN A 709 -1.09 14.64 13.66
C GLN A 709 0.31 14.05 13.43
N LEU A 710 0.42 13.24 12.37
CA LEU A 710 1.68 12.61 11.98
C LEU A 710 2.41 13.41 10.90
N TRP A 711 3.70 13.72 11.13
CA TRP A 711 4.57 14.41 10.20
C TRP A 711 6.01 13.88 10.17
N GLY A 712 6.36 12.97 11.06
CA GLY A 712 7.70 12.38 11.19
C GLY A 712 7.66 10.90 11.54
N PRO A 713 8.82 10.25 11.67
CA PRO A 713 8.90 8.87 12.09
C PRO A 713 8.24 8.64 13.45
N SER A 714 7.38 7.63 13.54
CA SER A 714 6.68 7.24 14.75
C SER A 714 7.49 6.30 15.65
N ARG A 715 8.54 5.66 15.11
CA ARG A 715 9.54 4.90 15.87
C ARG A 715 10.95 5.39 15.58
N GLY A 716 11.85 5.21 16.54
CA GLY A 716 13.26 5.56 16.42
C GLY A 716 14.08 4.57 15.59
N ARG A 717 15.34 4.45 15.94
CA ARG A 717 16.30 3.54 15.32
C ARG A 717 15.85 2.09 15.40
N TYR A 718 15.86 1.42 14.24
CA TYR A 718 15.53 0.01 14.15
C TYR A 718 16.75 -0.78 13.69
N LEU A 719 17.31 -1.58 14.60
CA LEU A 719 18.43 -2.49 14.33
C LEU A 719 17.90 -3.86 13.96
N TYR A 720 18.50 -4.51 12.98
CA TYR A 720 18.14 -5.87 12.59
C TYR A 720 19.35 -6.67 12.09
N ALA A 721 19.28 -7.97 12.25
CA ALA A 721 20.20 -8.92 11.66
C ALA A 721 19.48 -10.20 11.24
N GLY A 722 19.99 -10.84 10.21
CA GLY A 722 19.34 -12.03 9.68
C GLY A 722 20.25 -12.87 8.79
N THR A 723 19.64 -13.95 8.31
CA THR A 723 20.27 -14.91 7.41
C THR A 723 19.37 -15.20 6.23
N ARG A 724 19.98 -15.48 5.08
CA ARG A 724 19.32 -15.97 3.88
C ARG A 724 19.98 -17.27 3.42
N LEU A 725 19.17 -18.27 3.18
CA LEU A 725 19.55 -19.57 2.62
C LEU A 725 18.98 -19.68 1.21
N SER A 726 19.77 -20.18 0.26
CA SER A 726 19.37 -20.46 -1.12
C SER A 726 19.93 -21.82 -1.54
N PHE A 727 19.10 -22.76 -1.97
CA PHE A 727 19.53 -24.13 -2.32
C PHE A 727 18.53 -24.82 -3.28
#